data_1b0962c0148722dcbd2e09daff0cd83a
#
_entry.id   1b0962c0148722dcbd2e09daff0cd83a
#
_cell.length_a   1.000
_cell.length_b   1.000
_cell.length_c   1.000
_cell.angle_alpha   90.00
_cell.angle_beta   90.00
_cell.angle_gamma   90.00
#
_symmetry.space_group_name_H-M   'P 1'
#
loop_
_entity.id
_entity.type
_entity.pdbx_description
1 polymer ?
#
loop_
_entity_poly.entity_id
_entity_poly.type
_entity_poly.pdbx_seq_one_letter_code
_entity_poly.pdbx_strand_id
1 'polypeptide(L)'
;MTVRNNKNVIIQFSYGEDSIDTVRVENQEFPLPEMSIQDIYVHFNIPVSIQSEKKDNGLSVVFENSTSHLEKKEKETKTKSKSTLERYKSQLNQANDKCKYYTDYMIEKRDEIVKYVFNYNVGNVIRAPVAFTHLINNVAGQFKLNSYSLVDITILETFELIEDYFERLNEIVCAPPNEMFKVLYYFFLSPKELIFNKRFNRAALETLLDRVVLHYKKSIVSPGEMVGMIAAQSIGEPTTQLTLNTFHFAGVSSKGNVTRGVPRVDEIMASSSDSKMKSPAMTIYLQPEYELMEDKAKELIEHIVLTKMSEIVESAAICYEPDPSRSKFSTDEKLIDTFNEFERFMSSAEEVANKAADKSKWVVRMVMNREAMFQKGITMDDVQFVLSQVYEGRVNTIFADFNDDQLVFRIRLDKAMFDKLNKPSMTKSTVHALDINDDVNTMKMFQNQLLSKVILRGVSDITEASVEKKINNYENDAGTFKKKDIYTVQTTGSNLIDILAMDHLVDPRKTTSNNIVEIYHVLGIEAARQTIYNELTEVFEFTGSGYLNYHHTSLFCDRMTYTHKIIPYSRNGTNQDNIGPIAKASFEMTPEMFLKAARHGELDTMKGVSANVMCGQEGAFGTNACQVMLNMDAINAMPPRVSKVQDLAKKYAEIEAELKAEDECASILKHSAIMENTIEAFNTSLGEMGNADNDYELF
;
A
#
# COMPACT_ATOMS: atom_id res chain seq x y z
N MET A 1 3.77 16.09 13.98
CA MET A 1 5.25 16.25 13.84
C MET A 1 5.61 16.10 12.38
N THR A 2 6.20 17.15 11.77
CA THR A 2 6.52 17.19 10.33
C THR A 2 7.88 16.56 10.07
N VAL A 3 8.00 15.80 8.97
CA VAL A 3 9.29 15.31 8.48
C VAL A 3 9.86 16.33 7.48
N ARG A 4 11.10 16.74 7.69
CA ARG A 4 11.75 17.80 6.92
C ARG A 4 13.14 17.37 6.45
N ASN A 5 13.57 17.93 5.32
CA ASN A 5 14.95 17.80 4.86
C ASN A 5 15.90 18.80 5.53
N ASN A 6 17.19 18.75 5.17
CA ASN A 6 18.24 19.63 5.70
C ASN A 6 17.98 21.13 5.50
N LYS A 7 17.18 21.52 4.53
CA LYS A 7 16.78 22.93 4.28
C LYS A 7 15.40 23.27 4.81
N ASN A 8 14.85 22.48 5.74
CA ASN A 8 13.53 22.65 6.34
C ASN A 8 12.34 22.53 5.36
N VAL A 9 12.53 21.99 4.15
CA VAL A 9 11.42 21.66 3.27
C VAL A 9 10.67 20.48 3.82
N ILE A 10 9.35 20.57 3.85
CA ILE A 10 8.47 19.53 4.38
C ILE A 10 8.38 18.39 3.36
N ILE A 11 8.70 17.17 3.78
CA ILE A 11 8.50 15.94 3.01
C ILE A 11 7.18 15.29 3.39
N GLN A 12 6.90 15.19 4.70
CA GLN A 12 5.63 14.70 5.23
C GLN A 12 5.10 15.67 6.29
N PHE A 13 3.79 15.93 6.27
CA PHE A 13 3.12 16.77 7.29
C PHE A 13 2.98 16.03 8.62
N SER A 14 2.83 14.71 8.58
CA SER A 14 2.83 13.83 9.74
C SER A 14 3.63 12.59 9.40
N TYR A 15 4.53 12.16 10.27
CA TYR A 15 5.35 10.96 10.04
C TYR A 15 4.47 9.72 9.86
N GLY A 16 4.52 9.09 8.70
CA GLY A 16 3.70 7.92 8.38
C GLY A 16 2.19 8.15 8.50
N GLU A 17 1.74 9.42 8.41
CA GLU A 17 0.34 9.89 8.55
C GLU A 17 -0.25 9.82 9.97
N ASP A 18 0.34 9.05 10.87
CA ASP A 18 -0.12 8.82 12.26
C ASP A 18 0.82 9.33 13.34
N SER A 19 2.03 9.75 12.99
CA SER A 19 3.10 10.19 13.91
C SER A 19 3.54 9.15 14.95
N ILE A 20 3.35 7.87 14.68
CA ILE A 20 3.70 6.77 15.58
C ILE A 20 5.13 6.27 15.32
N ASP A 21 5.83 5.91 16.39
CA ASP A 21 7.14 5.30 16.34
C ASP A 21 7.05 3.83 15.91
N THR A 22 7.75 3.47 14.84
CA THR A 22 7.75 2.12 14.28
C THR A 22 8.21 1.03 15.24
N VAL A 23 9.06 1.36 16.23
CA VAL A 23 9.53 0.44 17.26
C VAL A 23 8.41 0.05 18.23
N ARG A 24 7.39 0.88 18.37
CA ARG A 24 6.29 0.69 19.32
C ARG A 24 5.06 0.02 18.74
N VAL A 25 5.06 -0.26 17.45
CA VAL A 25 3.94 -0.90 16.75
C VAL A 25 4.04 -2.41 16.91
N GLU A 26 2.96 -3.05 17.36
CA GLU A 26 2.89 -4.49 17.57
C GLU A 26 1.84 -5.15 16.67
N ASN A 27 2.10 -6.40 16.29
CA ASN A 27 1.14 -7.21 15.54
C ASN A 27 0.04 -7.73 16.46
N GLN A 28 -1.21 -7.57 16.06
CA GLN A 28 -2.37 -8.07 16.77
C GLN A 28 -3.31 -8.81 15.84
N GLU A 29 -3.85 -9.92 16.30
CA GLU A 29 -4.95 -10.58 15.63
C GLU A 29 -6.22 -9.73 15.77
N PHE A 30 -6.86 -9.44 14.67
CA PHE A 30 -8.08 -8.67 14.61
C PHE A 30 -9.15 -9.46 13.85
N PRO A 31 -10.00 -10.20 14.56
CA PRO A 31 -10.93 -11.14 13.95
C PRO A 31 -12.14 -10.46 13.26
N LEU A 32 -12.40 -9.18 13.49
CA LEU A 32 -13.57 -8.47 12.98
C LEU A 32 -13.80 -8.63 11.46
N PRO A 33 -12.79 -8.58 10.58
CA PRO A 33 -12.99 -8.77 9.14
C PRO A 33 -13.55 -10.15 8.75
N GLU A 34 -13.22 -11.18 9.52
CA GLU A 34 -13.66 -12.57 9.28
C GLU A 34 -14.98 -12.92 9.99
N MET A 35 -15.41 -12.08 10.95
CA MET A 35 -16.63 -12.32 11.72
C MET A 35 -17.88 -12.13 10.87
N SER A 36 -18.88 -13.01 11.09
CA SER A 36 -20.22 -12.81 10.55
C SER A 36 -20.96 -11.68 11.27
N ILE A 37 -22.00 -11.15 10.66
CA ILE A 37 -22.87 -10.16 11.31
C ILE A 37 -23.44 -10.74 12.63
N GLN A 38 -23.79 -12.03 12.64
CA GLN A 38 -24.32 -12.70 13.83
C GLN A 38 -23.27 -12.76 14.96
N ASP A 39 -22.01 -13.03 14.63
CA ASP A 39 -20.93 -13.06 15.62
C ASP A 39 -20.65 -11.68 16.21
N ILE A 40 -20.78 -10.62 15.41
CA ILE A 40 -20.65 -9.24 15.88
C ILE A 40 -21.79 -8.91 16.87
N TYR A 41 -23.03 -9.30 16.54
CA TYR A 41 -24.15 -9.18 17.48
C TYR A 41 -23.90 -9.97 18.77
N VAL A 42 -23.38 -11.18 18.67
CA VAL A 42 -23.02 -11.98 19.86
C VAL A 42 -21.90 -11.32 20.66
N HIS A 43 -20.94 -10.63 20.01
CA HIS A 43 -19.82 -9.98 20.70
C HIS A 43 -20.25 -8.75 21.53
N PHE A 44 -21.18 -7.93 21.03
CA PHE A 44 -21.59 -6.68 21.68
C PHE A 44 -22.86 -6.78 22.49
N ASN A 45 -23.82 -7.62 22.10
CA ASN A 45 -25.11 -7.67 22.76
C ASN A 45 -25.05 -8.38 24.12
N ILE A 46 -25.87 -7.87 25.03
CA ILE A 46 -26.06 -8.47 26.34
C ILE A 46 -26.74 -9.83 26.18
N PRO A 47 -26.28 -10.91 26.85
CA PRO A 47 -26.89 -12.21 26.75
C PRO A 47 -28.39 -12.20 27.08
N VAL A 48 -29.23 -12.83 26.26
CA VAL A 48 -30.70 -12.87 26.41
C VAL A 48 -31.12 -13.50 27.73
N SER A 49 -30.32 -14.42 28.28
CA SER A 49 -30.56 -15.01 29.63
C SER A 49 -30.53 -13.97 30.76
N ILE A 50 -29.95 -12.82 30.51
CA ILE A 50 -29.80 -11.73 31.45
C ILE A 50 -30.90 -10.66 31.25
N GLN A 51 -31.50 -10.60 30.06
CA GLN A 51 -32.56 -9.66 29.70
C GLN A 51 -33.96 -10.08 30.20
N SER A 52 -34.17 -11.37 30.47
CA SER A 52 -35.49 -11.86 30.91
C SER A 52 -35.69 -11.68 32.42
N GLU A 53 -36.61 -10.81 32.79
CA GLU A 53 -36.98 -10.53 34.19
C GLU A 53 -37.46 -11.77 35.02
N LYS A 54 -37.65 -12.93 34.36
CA LYS A 54 -38.26 -14.11 35.00
C LYS A 54 -37.27 -15.18 35.51
N LYS A 55 -35.96 -15.03 35.30
CA LYS A 55 -34.94 -15.93 35.87
C LYS A 55 -33.74 -15.13 36.35
N ASP A 56 -33.73 -14.74 37.58
CA ASP A 56 -32.66 -14.04 38.31
C ASP A 56 -31.28 -14.77 38.29
N ASN A 57 -31.23 -15.99 37.76
CA ASN A 57 -30.09 -16.88 37.95
C ASN A 57 -28.81 -16.50 37.14
N GLY A 58 -28.90 -15.67 36.09
CA GLY A 58 -27.74 -15.31 35.29
C GLY A 58 -26.99 -14.06 35.81
N LEU A 59 -27.72 -13.04 36.21
CA LEU A 59 -27.17 -11.80 36.80
C LEU A 59 -26.71 -12.00 38.24
N SER A 60 -27.43 -12.79 39.02
CA SER A 60 -27.03 -13.18 40.38
C SER A 60 -25.70 -13.92 40.36
N VAL A 61 -25.45 -14.77 39.35
CA VAL A 61 -24.15 -15.44 39.17
C VAL A 61 -23.01 -14.44 38.90
N VAL A 62 -23.24 -13.36 38.14
CA VAL A 62 -22.21 -12.37 37.86
C VAL A 62 -21.93 -11.48 39.07
N PHE A 63 -22.98 -11.07 39.78
CA PHE A 63 -22.86 -10.11 40.86
C PHE A 63 -22.97 -10.73 42.28
N GLU A 64 -23.50 -11.96 42.45
CA GLU A 64 -23.72 -12.61 43.73
C GLU A 64 -22.85 -13.84 44.02
N ASN A 65 -22.24 -14.47 43.02
CA ASN A 65 -21.50 -15.72 43.20
C ASN A 65 -20.06 -15.55 43.70
N SER A 66 -19.90 -15.27 44.98
CA SER A 66 -18.60 -15.49 45.63
C SER A 66 -18.59 -15.61 47.14
N THR A 67 -19.64 -16.08 47.77
CA THR A 67 -19.69 -16.07 49.23
C THR A 67 -20.15 -17.37 49.88
N SER A 68 -19.42 -18.48 49.63
CA SER A 68 -19.61 -19.66 50.49
C SER A 68 -18.46 -19.91 51.50
N HIS A 69 -17.40 -19.09 51.54
CA HIS A 69 -16.24 -19.39 52.39
C HIS A 69 -15.63 -18.29 53.25
N LEU A 70 -16.25 -17.07 53.39
CA LEU A 70 -15.71 -16.01 54.25
C LEU A 70 -16.82 -15.21 55.00
N GLU A 71 -17.23 -15.69 56.15
CA GLU A 71 -18.39 -15.20 56.90
C GLU A 71 -18.27 -13.76 57.52
N LYS A 72 -17.14 -13.13 57.58
CA LYS A 72 -16.99 -11.80 58.22
C LYS A 72 -16.84 -10.58 57.30
N LYS A 73 -16.44 -10.75 56.04
CA LYS A 73 -16.45 -9.67 55.00
C LYS A 73 -17.76 -9.62 54.20
N GLU A 74 -18.71 -10.48 54.50
CA GLU A 74 -19.88 -10.78 53.72
C GLU A 74 -20.97 -9.67 53.71
N LYS A 75 -21.08 -8.85 54.75
CA LYS A 75 -22.15 -7.85 54.83
C LYS A 75 -21.93 -6.64 53.92
N GLU A 76 -20.70 -6.16 53.80
CA GLU A 76 -20.36 -5.01 52.95
C GLU A 76 -20.34 -5.38 51.45
N THR A 77 -19.85 -6.57 51.13
CA THR A 77 -19.83 -7.08 49.75
C THR A 77 -21.23 -7.40 49.23
N LYS A 78 -22.12 -7.97 50.08
CA LYS A 78 -23.53 -8.23 49.72
C LYS A 78 -24.34 -6.95 49.52
N THR A 79 -24.05 -5.88 50.25
CA THR A 79 -24.71 -4.57 50.07
C THR A 79 -24.23 -3.88 48.80
N LYS A 80 -22.93 -3.95 48.45
CA LYS A 80 -22.38 -3.39 47.21
C LYS A 80 -22.92 -4.12 45.98
N SER A 81 -23.00 -5.45 45.99
CA SER A 81 -23.54 -6.25 44.88
C SER A 81 -25.03 -6.00 44.62
N LYS A 82 -25.83 -5.85 45.65
CA LYS A 82 -27.26 -5.51 45.53
C LYS A 82 -27.44 -4.11 44.92
N SER A 83 -26.66 -3.12 45.32
CA SER A 83 -26.72 -1.76 44.78
C SER A 83 -26.28 -1.71 43.31
N THR A 84 -25.36 -2.52 42.91
CA THR A 84 -24.90 -2.64 41.49
C THR A 84 -25.98 -3.29 40.63
N LEU A 85 -26.66 -4.31 41.13
CA LEU A 85 -27.75 -4.98 40.45
C LEU A 85 -28.97 -4.06 40.25
N GLU A 86 -29.30 -3.25 41.24
CA GLU A 86 -30.38 -2.26 41.14
C GLU A 86 -30.05 -1.17 40.11
N ARG A 87 -28.82 -0.65 40.12
CA ARG A 87 -28.32 0.30 39.11
C ARG A 87 -28.36 -0.32 37.74
N TYR A 88 -27.90 -1.55 37.55
CA TYR A 88 -27.95 -2.25 36.29
C TYR A 88 -29.38 -2.35 35.73
N LYS A 89 -30.35 -2.75 36.56
CA LYS A 89 -31.76 -2.86 36.15
C LYS A 89 -32.34 -1.50 35.70
N SER A 90 -32.01 -0.42 36.39
CA SER A 90 -32.46 0.93 36.01
C SER A 90 -31.84 1.44 34.69
N GLN A 91 -30.63 1.00 34.36
CA GLN A 91 -29.87 1.44 33.20
C GLN A 91 -29.96 0.51 31.98
N LEU A 92 -30.69 -0.62 32.07
CA LEU A 92 -30.71 -1.67 31.07
C LEU A 92 -31.14 -1.17 29.69
N ASN A 93 -32.14 -0.33 29.58
CA ASN A 93 -32.63 0.20 28.32
C ASN A 93 -31.56 1.07 27.62
N GLN A 94 -30.93 1.96 28.36
CA GLN A 94 -29.87 2.82 27.85
C GLN A 94 -28.62 2.01 27.44
N ALA A 95 -28.27 0.99 28.22
CA ALA A 95 -27.18 0.07 27.90
C ALA A 95 -27.46 -0.72 26.61
N ASN A 96 -28.70 -1.19 26.43
CA ASN A 96 -29.10 -1.88 25.20
C ASN A 96 -29.02 -0.95 23.96
N ASP A 97 -29.45 0.30 24.10
CA ASP A 97 -29.39 1.27 23.00
C ASP A 97 -27.93 1.59 22.62
N LYS A 98 -27.05 1.78 23.62
CA LYS A 98 -25.61 1.93 23.35
C LYS A 98 -24.99 0.65 22.70
N CYS A 99 -25.33 -0.54 23.18
CA CYS A 99 -24.87 -1.79 22.55
C CYS A 99 -25.30 -1.90 21.09
N LYS A 100 -26.53 -1.53 20.75
CA LYS A 100 -26.99 -1.50 19.34
C LYS A 100 -26.21 -0.49 18.53
N TYR A 101 -26.00 0.72 19.02
CA TYR A 101 -25.23 1.74 18.33
C TYR A 101 -23.82 1.25 17.99
N TYR A 102 -23.11 0.67 18.95
CA TYR A 102 -21.76 0.13 18.70
C TYR A 102 -21.77 -1.11 17.79
N THR A 103 -22.81 -1.93 17.83
CA THR A 103 -22.96 -3.06 16.91
C THR A 103 -23.12 -2.58 15.47
N ASP A 104 -24.02 -1.64 15.25
CA ASP A 104 -24.26 -1.06 13.91
C ASP A 104 -22.99 -0.35 13.39
N TYR A 105 -22.31 0.41 14.25
CA TYR A 105 -21.03 1.03 13.94
C TYR A 105 -19.97 0.00 13.53
N MET A 106 -19.85 -1.12 14.24
CA MET A 106 -18.87 -2.16 13.92
C MET A 106 -19.19 -2.90 12.63
N ILE A 107 -20.48 -3.11 12.31
CA ILE A 107 -20.88 -3.72 11.03
C ILE A 107 -20.48 -2.82 9.85
N GLU A 108 -20.79 -1.53 9.94
CA GLU A 108 -20.41 -0.56 8.93
C GLU A 108 -18.89 -0.50 8.75
N LYS A 109 -18.15 -0.37 9.85
CA LYS A 109 -16.69 -0.29 9.82
C LYS A 109 -16.02 -1.60 9.37
N ARG A 110 -16.60 -2.76 9.66
CA ARG A 110 -16.12 -4.04 9.13
C ARG A 110 -16.11 -4.02 7.60
N ASP A 111 -17.21 -3.62 7.00
CA ASP A 111 -17.34 -3.60 5.54
C ASP A 111 -16.37 -2.60 4.90
N GLU A 112 -16.19 -1.43 5.53
CA GLU A 112 -15.18 -0.45 5.10
C GLU A 112 -13.75 -0.99 5.21
N ILE A 113 -13.41 -1.65 6.32
CA ILE A 113 -12.07 -2.22 6.56
C ILE A 113 -11.75 -3.30 5.54
N VAL A 114 -12.68 -4.23 5.28
CA VAL A 114 -12.47 -5.28 4.27
C VAL A 114 -12.25 -4.66 2.88
N LYS A 115 -13.00 -3.61 2.55
CA LYS A 115 -12.91 -2.96 1.24
C LYS A 115 -11.65 -2.11 1.08
N TYR A 116 -11.30 -1.28 2.06
CA TYR A 116 -10.27 -0.25 1.89
C TYR A 116 -8.91 -0.63 2.51
N VAL A 117 -8.88 -1.42 3.58
CA VAL A 117 -7.63 -1.84 4.25
C VAL A 117 -7.12 -3.15 3.66
N PHE A 118 -7.99 -4.14 3.55
CA PHE A 118 -7.60 -5.47 3.05
C PHE A 118 -7.82 -5.65 1.55
N ASN A 119 -8.47 -4.72 0.86
CA ASN A 119 -8.79 -4.81 -0.57
C ASN A 119 -9.41 -6.15 -0.97
N TYR A 120 -10.33 -6.66 -0.14
CA TYR A 120 -10.96 -7.98 -0.25
C TYR A 120 -9.98 -9.18 -0.20
N ASN A 121 -8.75 -8.97 0.27
CA ASN A 121 -7.80 -10.06 0.52
C ASN A 121 -7.96 -10.61 1.94
N VAL A 122 -7.51 -11.85 2.15
CA VAL A 122 -7.53 -12.46 3.49
C VAL A 122 -6.51 -11.76 4.39
N GLY A 123 -6.98 -11.15 5.47
CA GLY A 123 -6.12 -10.55 6.47
C GLY A 123 -6.85 -10.39 7.79
N ASN A 124 -6.25 -10.91 8.86
CA ASN A 124 -6.75 -10.77 10.23
C ASN A 124 -5.69 -10.20 11.18
N VAL A 125 -4.53 -9.84 10.67
CA VAL A 125 -3.44 -9.28 11.48
C VAL A 125 -3.30 -7.80 11.18
N ILE A 126 -3.38 -6.99 12.23
CA ILE A 126 -3.22 -5.54 12.17
C ILE A 126 -2.09 -5.13 13.07
N ARG A 127 -1.45 -4.02 12.71
CA ARG A 127 -0.41 -3.39 13.51
C ARG A 127 -0.97 -2.18 14.20
N ALA A 128 -0.83 -2.16 15.53
CA ALA A 128 -1.32 -1.08 16.35
C ALA A 128 -0.29 -0.65 17.41
N PRO A 129 -0.32 0.62 17.83
CA PRO A 129 0.60 1.15 18.83
C PRO A 129 0.32 0.63 20.26
N VAL A 130 -0.84 0.01 20.46
CA VAL A 130 -1.29 -0.49 21.77
C VAL A 130 -1.66 -1.96 21.63
N ALA A 131 -0.99 -2.83 22.36
CA ALA A 131 -1.28 -4.27 22.43
C ALA A 131 -2.42 -4.54 23.44
N PHE A 132 -3.66 -4.42 22.98
CA PHE A 132 -4.84 -4.52 23.84
C PHE A 132 -4.92 -5.86 24.60
N THR A 133 -4.73 -6.97 23.90
CA THR A 133 -4.82 -8.33 24.49
C THR A 133 -3.82 -8.52 25.62
N HIS A 134 -2.57 -8.05 25.42
CA HIS A 134 -1.55 -8.13 26.45
C HIS A 134 -1.86 -7.24 27.65
N LEU A 135 -2.35 -6.01 27.42
CA LEU A 135 -2.70 -5.10 28.51
C LEU A 135 -3.87 -5.63 29.35
N ILE A 136 -4.91 -6.15 28.70
CA ILE A 136 -6.05 -6.76 29.38
C ILE A 136 -5.60 -7.94 30.25
N ASN A 137 -4.80 -8.86 29.72
CA ASN A 137 -4.31 -10.01 30.46
C ASN A 137 -3.37 -9.60 31.61
N ASN A 138 -2.50 -8.62 31.40
CA ASN A 138 -1.59 -8.13 32.41
C ASN A 138 -2.33 -7.47 33.58
N VAL A 139 -3.35 -6.67 33.30
CA VAL A 139 -4.17 -6.03 34.37
C VAL A 139 -5.00 -7.07 35.07
N ALA A 140 -5.63 -8.02 34.34
CA ALA A 140 -6.34 -9.12 34.93
C ALA A 140 -5.46 -9.96 35.88
N GLY A 141 -4.21 -10.23 35.50
CA GLY A 141 -3.23 -10.91 36.34
C GLY A 141 -2.81 -10.08 37.57
N GLN A 142 -2.61 -8.76 37.40
CA GLN A 142 -2.23 -7.87 38.50
C GLN A 142 -3.31 -7.80 39.60
N PHE A 143 -4.59 -7.69 39.21
CA PHE A 143 -5.74 -7.68 40.13
C PHE A 143 -6.20 -9.08 40.51
N LYS A 144 -5.54 -10.15 40.01
CA LYS A 144 -5.91 -11.55 40.24
C LYS A 144 -7.39 -11.83 39.97
N LEU A 145 -7.87 -11.29 38.83
CA LEU A 145 -9.25 -11.46 38.40
C LEU A 145 -9.49 -12.90 37.97
N ASN A 146 -10.55 -13.49 38.51
CA ASN A 146 -10.97 -14.86 38.20
C ASN A 146 -12.45 -14.86 37.81
N SER A 147 -12.95 -15.96 37.27
CA SER A 147 -14.37 -16.13 36.89
C SER A 147 -15.36 -15.90 38.03
N TYR A 148 -14.89 -15.89 39.28
CA TYR A 148 -15.69 -15.66 40.48
C TYR A 148 -15.50 -14.27 41.09
N SER A 149 -14.70 -13.40 40.49
CA SER A 149 -14.46 -12.06 40.98
C SER A 149 -15.75 -11.22 40.91
N LEU A 150 -15.99 -10.42 41.93
CA LEU A 150 -17.15 -9.53 41.98
C LEU A 150 -16.92 -8.31 41.06
N VAL A 151 -17.95 -7.97 40.33
CA VAL A 151 -17.99 -6.79 39.47
C VAL A 151 -18.82 -5.71 40.21
N ASP A 152 -18.25 -4.51 40.31
CA ASP A 152 -18.84 -3.34 41.00
C ASP A 152 -19.29 -2.23 40.04
N ILE A 153 -19.15 -2.44 38.73
CA ILE A 153 -19.46 -1.48 37.65
C ILE A 153 -20.59 -2.03 36.75
N THR A 154 -21.40 -1.13 36.19
CA THR A 154 -22.46 -1.47 35.23
C THR A 154 -21.96 -1.33 33.80
N ILE A 155 -22.68 -1.93 32.84
CA ILE A 155 -22.32 -1.83 31.39
C ILE A 155 -22.34 -0.38 30.91
N LEU A 156 -23.35 0.40 31.33
CA LEU A 156 -23.46 1.81 30.95
C LEU A 156 -22.29 2.63 31.48
N GLU A 157 -21.97 2.48 32.77
CA GLU A 157 -20.82 3.14 33.41
C GLU A 157 -19.49 2.75 32.74
N THR A 158 -19.39 1.51 32.25
CA THR A 158 -18.19 1.06 31.49
C THR A 158 -18.08 1.77 30.16
N PHE A 159 -19.17 1.91 29.40
CA PHE A 159 -19.18 2.69 28.18
C PHE A 159 -18.80 4.15 28.41
N GLU A 160 -19.37 4.79 29.44
CA GLU A 160 -19.05 6.17 29.78
C GLU A 160 -17.56 6.37 30.10
N LEU A 161 -16.97 5.47 30.88
CA LEU A 161 -15.52 5.52 31.15
C LEU A 161 -14.69 5.31 29.89
N ILE A 162 -15.07 4.35 29.05
CA ILE A 162 -14.35 4.09 27.78
C ILE A 162 -14.43 5.31 26.85
N GLU A 163 -15.59 5.96 26.76
CA GLU A 163 -15.79 7.17 25.95
C GLU A 163 -14.97 8.36 26.52
N ASP A 164 -15.02 8.60 27.83
CA ASP A 164 -14.24 9.65 28.48
C ASP A 164 -12.72 9.51 28.23
N TYR A 165 -12.21 8.29 28.34
CA TYR A 165 -10.79 8.03 28.07
C TYR A 165 -10.43 8.13 26.59
N PHE A 166 -11.37 7.82 25.69
CA PHE A 166 -11.16 8.05 24.27
C PHE A 166 -11.11 9.54 23.93
N GLU A 167 -11.93 10.37 24.58
CA GLU A 167 -11.86 11.83 24.45
C GLU A 167 -10.50 12.37 24.90
N ARG A 168 -9.93 11.86 26.00
CA ARG A 168 -8.57 12.20 26.45
C ARG A 168 -7.49 11.81 25.43
N LEU A 169 -7.70 10.75 24.64
CA LEU A 169 -6.82 10.40 23.52
C LEU A 169 -6.95 11.40 22.37
N ASN A 170 -8.17 11.87 22.08
CA ASN A 170 -8.41 12.88 21.04
C ASN A 170 -7.81 14.25 21.38
N GLU A 171 -7.60 14.56 22.66
CA GLU A 171 -6.92 15.78 23.08
C GLU A 171 -5.42 15.82 22.69
N ILE A 172 -4.86 14.71 22.23
CA ILE A 172 -3.44 14.64 21.80
C ILE A 172 -3.29 15.28 20.42
N VAL A 173 -2.97 16.56 20.37
CA VAL A 173 -2.91 17.36 19.15
C VAL A 173 -1.87 16.82 18.13
N CYS A 174 -0.75 16.26 18.61
CA CYS A 174 0.34 15.84 17.71
C CYS A 174 0.04 14.55 16.94
N ALA A 175 -0.78 13.68 17.50
CA ALA A 175 -1.10 12.36 16.96
C ALA A 175 -2.49 11.95 17.47
N PRO A 176 -3.57 12.53 16.93
CA PRO A 176 -4.92 12.10 17.26
C PRO A 176 -5.13 10.65 16.79
N PRO A 177 -5.87 9.84 17.52
CA PRO A 177 -6.16 8.47 17.13
C PRO A 177 -6.93 8.45 15.80
N ASN A 178 -6.50 7.58 14.86
CA ASN A 178 -7.18 7.40 13.59
C ASN A 178 -8.43 6.52 13.75
N GLU A 179 -9.29 6.50 12.72
CA GLU A 179 -10.53 5.69 12.73
C GLU A 179 -10.25 4.20 12.94
N MET A 180 -9.16 3.66 12.40
CA MET A 180 -8.77 2.27 12.59
C MET A 180 -8.46 1.95 14.06
N PHE A 181 -7.71 2.84 14.74
CA PHE A 181 -7.44 2.71 16.16
C PHE A 181 -8.72 2.79 16.98
N LYS A 182 -9.67 3.65 16.61
CA LYS A 182 -10.98 3.76 17.25
C LYS A 182 -11.76 2.45 17.16
N VAL A 183 -11.79 1.82 16.00
CA VAL A 183 -12.44 0.51 15.82
C VAL A 183 -11.78 -0.54 16.70
N LEU A 184 -10.43 -0.62 16.71
CA LEU A 184 -9.70 -1.54 17.59
C LEU A 184 -10.01 -1.29 19.07
N TYR A 185 -10.00 -0.03 19.48
CA TYR A 185 -10.28 0.39 20.86
C TYR A 185 -11.63 -0.10 21.33
N TYR A 186 -12.71 0.18 20.60
CA TYR A 186 -14.06 -0.24 20.98
C TYR A 186 -14.29 -1.75 20.81
N PHE A 187 -13.58 -2.41 19.88
CA PHE A 187 -13.69 -3.86 19.71
C PHE A 187 -13.10 -4.61 20.89
N PHE A 188 -11.85 -4.32 21.25
CA PHE A 188 -11.17 -5.03 22.35
C PHE A 188 -11.66 -4.62 23.74
N LEU A 189 -12.14 -3.40 23.92
CA LEU A 189 -12.69 -2.90 25.16
C LEU A 189 -14.20 -3.05 25.24
N SER A 190 -14.80 -3.98 24.50
CA SER A 190 -16.24 -4.22 24.58
C SER A 190 -16.68 -4.54 26.01
N PRO A 191 -17.71 -3.88 26.57
CA PRO A 191 -18.14 -4.10 27.96
C PRO A 191 -18.51 -5.53 28.26
N LYS A 192 -19.06 -6.25 27.28
CA LYS A 192 -19.38 -7.66 27.46
C LYS A 192 -18.13 -8.48 27.74
N GLU A 193 -17.06 -8.32 26.96
CA GLU A 193 -15.81 -9.06 27.15
C GLU A 193 -15.20 -8.71 28.53
N LEU A 194 -15.14 -7.42 28.85
CA LEU A 194 -14.52 -6.96 30.11
C LEU A 194 -15.28 -7.37 31.34
N ILE A 195 -16.63 -7.21 31.36
CA ILE A 195 -17.45 -7.46 32.55
C ILE A 195 -17.80 -8.93 32.70
N PHE A 196 -18.32 -9.59 31.65
CA PHE A 196 -18.83 -10.95 31.76
C PHE A 196 -17.76 -12.02 31.65
N ASN A 197 -16.82 -11.84 30.71
CA ASN A 197 -15.77 -12.85 30.46
C ASN A 197 -14.58 -12.65 31.42
N LYS A 198 -14.06 -11.43 31.52
CA LYS A 198 -12.84 -11.12 32.30
C LYS A 198 -13.09 -10.62 33.72
N ARG A 199 -14.32 -10.27 34.07
CA ARG A 199 -14.74 -9.85 35.44
C ARG A 199 -13.97 -8.63 35.96
N PHE A 200 -13.78 -7.60 35.13
CA PHE A 200 -13.14 -6.35 35.55
C PHE A 200 -14.01 -5.60 36.56
N ASN A 201 -13.38 -5.13 37.63
CA ASN A 201 -13.93 -4.15 38.55
C ASN A 201 -13.56 -2.72 38.13
N ARG A 202 -14.14 -1.71 38.73
CA ARG A 202 -13.92 -0.30 38.38
C ARG A 202 -12.44 0.09 38.45
N ALA A 203 -11.74 -0.26 39.52
CA ALA A 203 -10.34 0.07 39.72
C ALA A 203 -9.42 -0.60 38.66
N ALA A 204 -9.71 -1.86 38.29
CA ALA A 204 -8.97 -2.55 37.24
C ALA A 204 -9.25 -1.94 35.87
N LEU A 205 -10.50 -1.52 35.59
CA LEU A 205 -10.86 -0.86 34.34
C LEU A 205 -10.16 0.51 34.20
N GLU A 206 -10.20 1.35 35.22
CA GLU A 206 -9.50 2.64 35.24
C GLU A 206 -7.99 2.45 35.03
N THR A 207 -7.39 1.47 35.71
CA THR A 207 -5.96 1.14 35.51
C THR A 207 -5.67 0.65 34.08
N LEU A 208 -6.56 -0.13 33.46
CA LEU A 208 -6.42 -0.58 32.09
C LEU A 208 -6.45 0.61 31.14
N LEU A 209 -7.44 1.48 31.29
CA LEU A 209 -7.60 2.66 30.43
C LEU A 209 -6.45 3.65 30.59
N ASP A 210 -5.96 3.88 31.81
CA ASP A 210 -4.77 4.69 32.07
C ASP A 210 -3.55 4.12 31.36
N ARG A 211 -3.37 2.79 31.38
CA ARG A 211 -2.27 2.13 30.66
C ARG A 211 -2.43 2.25 29.15
N VAL A 212 -3.63 2.11 28.61
CA VAL A 212 -3.88 2.31 27.17
C VAL A 212 -3.44 3.73 26.75
N VAL A 213 -3.89 4.75 27.50
CA VAL A 213 -3.49 6.15 27.24
C VAL A 213 -1.98 6.34 27.37
N LEU A 214 -1.36 5.75 28.38
CA LEU A 214 0.08 5.84 28.57
C LEU A 214 0.86 5.16 27.45
N HIS A 215 0.47 3.96 27.02
CA HIS A 215 1.09 3.25 25.91
C HIS A 215 0.94 4.02 24.60
N TYR A 216 -0.24 4.57 24.34
CA TYR A 216 -0.46 5.40 23.15
C TYR A 216 0.43 6.66 23.17
N LYS A 217 0.52 7.38 24.28
CA LYS A 217 1.41 8.54 24.42
C LYS A 217 2.89 8.18 24.25
N LYS A 218 3.30 7.01 24.72
CA LYS A 218 4.68 6.52 24.56
C LYS A 218 4.99 6.05 23.14
N SER A 219 3.98 5.72 22.36
CA SER A 219 4.16 5.27 20.98
C SER A 219 4.37 6.42 19.99
N ILE A 220 4.17 7.66 20.40
CA ILE A 220 4.37 8.83 19.54
C ILE A 220 5.88 9.02 19.30
N VAL A 221 6.25 9.28 18.05
CA VAL A 221 7.64 9.50 17.64
C VAL A 221 8.25 10.71 18.37
N SER A 222 9.48 10.58 18.84
CA SER A 222 10.18 11.65 19.54
C SER A 222 10.57 12.79 18.58
N PRO A 223 10.49 14.06 19.01
CA PRO A 223 11.03 15.17 18.23
C PRO A 223 12.52 15.00 17.96
N GLY A 224 12.94 15.28 16.72
CA GLY A 224 14.35 15.17 16.35
C GLY A 224 14.82 13.77 15.95
N GLU A 225 13.94 12.78 15.92
CA GLU A 225 14.27 11.43 15.44
C GLU A 225 14.70 11.47 13.98
N MET A 226 15.79 10.76 13.65
CA MET A 226 16.32 10.68 12.28
C MET A 226 15.61 9.60 11.47
N VAL A 227 14.34 9.80 11.20
CA VAL A 227 13.45 8.81 10.54
C VAL A 227 13.93 8.41 9.14
N GLY A 228 14.60 9.30 8.41
CA GLY A 228 15.17 8.99 7.10
C GLY A 228 16.33 7.99 7.17
N MET A 229 17.18 8.08 8.17
CA MET A 229 18.26 7.10 8.43
C MET A 229 17.69 5.75 8.80
N ILE A 230 16.69 5.72 9.69
CA ILE A 230 16.01 4.51 10.12
C ILE A 230 15.33 3.84 8.91
N ALA A 231 14.63 4.61 8.07
CA ALA A 231 13.98 4.09 6.87
C ALA A 231 15.01 3.50 5.89
N ALA A 232 16.11 4.19 5.63
CA ALA A 232 17.16 3.71 4.74
C ALA A 232 17.81 2.41 5.24
N GLN A 233 18.08 2.29 6.54
CA GLN A 233 18.62 1.08 7.16
C GLN A 233 17.61 -0.07 7.10
N SER A 234 16.34 0.21 7.39
CA SER A 234 15.26 -0.80 7.40
C SER A 234 14.92 -1.34 6.00
N ILE A 235 15.15 -0.55 4.94
CA ILE A 235 15.00 -0.99 3.54
C ILE A 235 16.29 -1.69 3.06
N GLY A 236 17.46 -1.19 3.47
CA GLY A 236 18.76 -1.72 3.04
C GLY A 236 19.07 -3.10 3.60
N GLU A 237 18.70 -3.37 4.85
CA GLU A 237 18.96 -4.67 5.49
C GLU A 237 18.25 -5.82 4.76
N PRO A 238 16.93 -5.82 4.51
CA PRO A 238 16.28 -6.86 3.73
C PRO A 238 16.81 -6.94 2.29
N THR A 239 17.19 -5.83 1.66
CA THR A 239 17.75 -5.82 0.31
C THR A 239 19.04 -6.64 0.23
N THR A 240 19.87 -6.61 1.27
CA THR A 240 21.07 -7.45 1.34
C THR A 240 20.72 -8.95 1.37
N GLN A 241 19.65 -9.33 2.05
CA GLN A 241 19.16 -10.73 2.09
C GLN A 241 18.58 -11.16 0.74
N LEU A 242 17.96 -10.24 -0.03
CA LEU A 242 17.46 -10.51 -1.37
C LEU A 242 18.55 -10.98 -2.34
N THR A 243 19.79 -10.54 -2.19
CA THR A 243 20.91 -10.95 -3.05
C THR A 243 21.23 -12.44 -2.90
N LEU A 244 21.07 -12.99 -1.71
CA LEU A 244 21.29 -14.42 -1.45
C LEU A 244 20.17 -15.29 -2.03
N ASN A 245 18.93 -14.84 -2.00
CA ASN A 245 17.77 -15.61 -2.43
C ASN A 245 17.56 -15.62 -3.96
N THR A 246 18.07 -14.65 -4.71
CA THR A 246 17.92 -14.60 -6.18
C THR A 246 18.57 -15.79 -6.88
N PHE A 247 19.62 -16.38 -6.32
CA PHE A 247 20.27 -17.59 -6.88
C PHE A 247 19.39 -18.83 -6.78
N HIS A 248 18.49 -18.93 -5.82
CA HIS A 248 17.62 -20.09 -5.62
C HIS A 248 16.40 -20.10 -6.55
N PHE A 249 15.98 -18.95 -7.08
CA PHE A 249 14.80 -18.81 -7.93
C PHE A 249 15.09 -18.86 -9.43
N ALA A 250 16.34 -18.91 -9.85
CA ALA A 250 16.74 -18.94 -11.26
C ALA A 250 16.26 -20.17 -12.06
N GLY A 251 15.66 -21.16 -11.41
CA GLY A 251 15.15 -22.39 -12.04
C GLY A 251 13.63 -22.54 -12.09
N VAL A 252 12.88 -21.61 -11.49
CA VAL A 252 11.41 -21.65 -11.54
C VAL A 252 10.95 -20.76 -12.69
N SER A 253 10.28 -21.37 -13.68
CA SER A 253 9.67 -20.64 -14.79
C SER A 253 8.63 -19.63 -14.23
N SER A 254 9.07 -18.41 -13.98
CA SER A 254 8.16 -17.35 -13.58
C SER A 254 7.29 -16.98 -14.77
N LYS A 255 6.00 -17.01 -14.59
CA LYS A 255 5.04 -16.46 -15.53
C LYS A 255 5.35 -14.96 -15.69
N GLY A 256 5.80 -14.57 -16.87
CA GLY A 256 6.15 -13.20 -17.21
C GLY A 256 7.64 -12.87 -17.01
N ASN A 257 8.15 -12.06 -17.93
CA ASN A 257 9.56 -11.63 -18.02
C ASN A 257 9.83 -10.41 -17.11
N VAL A 258 9.24 -10.38 -15.90
CA VAL A 258 9.34 -9.23 -14.98
C VAL A 258 10.60 -9.35 -14.13
N THR A 259 11.38 -8.28 -14.04
CA THR A 259 12.55 -8.20 -13.15
C THR A 259 12.10 -8.27 -11.70
N ARG A 260 12.74 -9.12 -10.90
CA ARG A 260 12.44 -9.34 -9.47
C ARG A 260 13.69 -9.21 -8.62
N GLY A 261 13.48 -9.02 -7.31
CA GLY A 261 14.57 -8.90 -6.36
C GLY A 261 15.37 -7.59 -6.49
N VAL A 262 16.67 -7.64 -6.23
CA VAL A 262 17.56 -6.47 -6.22
C VAL A 262 17.56 -5.68 -7.54
N PRO A 263 17.59 -6.30 -8.73
CA PRO A 263 17.53 -5.57 -10.00
C PRO A 263 16.25 -4.74 -10.13
N ARG A 264 15.14 -5.17 -9.54
CA ARG A 264 13.89 -4.41 -9.51
C ARG A 264 13.95 -3.24 -8.55
N VAL A 265 14.51 -3.44 -7.36
CA VAL A 265 14.74 -2.34 -6.41
C VAL A 265 15.62 -1.26 -7.03
N ASP A 266 16.72 -1.65 -7.68
CA ASP A 266 17.62 -0.72 -8.38
C ASP A 266 16.89 0.04 -9.50
N GLU A 267 16.03 -0.62 -10.25
CA GLU A 267 15.24 0.00 -11.31
C GLU A 267 14.25 1.03 -10.73
N ILE A 268 13.57 0.71 -9.63
CA ILE A 268 12.67 1.63 -8.94
C ILE A 268 13.44 2.83 -8.40
N MET A 269 14.58 2.60 -7.75
CA MET A 269 15.43 3.66 -7.20
C MET A 269 16.04 4.57 -8.28
N ALA A 270 16.31 4.03 -9.45
CA ALA A 270 16.84 4.79 -10.59
C ALA A 270 15.76 5.46 -11.44
N SER A 271 14.46 5.22 -11.15
CA SER A 271 13.35 5.77 -11.93
C SER A 271 13.32 7.30 -11.88
N SER A 272 13.23 7.91 -13.05
CA SER A 272 13.03 9.36 -13.23
C SER A 272 11.93 9.60 -14.25
N SER A 273 11.45 10.83 -14.37
CA SER A 273 10.36 11.19 -15.29
C SER A 273 10.58 10.77 -16.74
N ASP A 274 11.82 10.53 -17.15
CA ASP A 274 12.20 10.20 -18.53
C ASP A 274 12.85 8.81 -18.66
N SER A 275 12.87 8.01 -17.59
CA SER A 275 13.51 6.69 -17.63
C SER A 275 12.66 5.67 -18.38
N LYS A 276 13.33 4.75 -19.10
CA LYS A 276 12.67 3.60 -19.73
C LYS A 276 12.84 2.37 -18.85
N MET A 277 11.74 1.71 -18.61
CA MET A 277 11.69 0.47 -17.86
C MET A 277 12.12 -0.72 -18.75
N LYS A 278 12.82 -1.69 -18.15
CA LYS A 278 13.33 -2.87 -18.89
C LYS A 278 12.23 -3.90 -19.17
N SER A 279 11.36 -4.15 -18.20
CA SER A 279 10.30 -5.16 -18.28
C SER A 279 8.95 -4.58 -17.82
N PRO A 280 8.33 -3.71 -18.63
CA PRO A 280 7.00 -3.21 -18.33
C PRO A 280 5.99 -4.35 -18.38
N ALA A 281 5.06 -4.35 -17.43
CA ALA A 281 3.96 -5.30 -17.32
C ALA A 281 2.71 -4.61 -16.76
N MET A 282 1.55 -5.12 -17.08
CA MET A 282 0.29 -4.62 -16.57
C MET A 282 -0.52 -5.76 -15.98
N THR A 283 -1.25 -5.47 -14.93
CA THR A 283 -2.29 -6.34 -14.39
C THR A 283 -3.64 -5.72 -14.71
N ILE A 284 -4.38 -6.36 -15.59
CA ILE A 284 -5.67 -5.90 -16.06
C ILE A 284 -6.77 -6.65 -15.32
N TYR A 285 -7.67 -5.90 -14.72
CA TYR A 285 -8.86 -6.43 -14.07
C TYR A 285 -10.05 -6.31 -15.01
N LEU A 286 -10.85 -7.38 -15.07
CA LEU A 286 -12.09 -7.39 -15.82
C LEU A 286 -13.19 -6.62 -15.07
N GLN A 287 -14.22 -6.18 -15.79
CA GLN A 287 -15.42 -5.64 -15.16
C GLN A 287 -16.02 -6.64 -14.17
N PRO A 288 -16.68 -6.19 -13.07
CA PRO A 288 -17.24 -7.05 -12.04
C PRO A 288 -18.20 -8.14 -12.57
N GLU A 289 -18.86 -7.87 -13.71
CA GLU A 289 -19.76 -8.83 -14.36
C GLU A 289 -19.01 -10.01 -15.00
N TYR A 290 -17.75 -9.81 -15.39
CA TYR A 290 -16.93 -10.78 -16.13
C TYR A 290 -15.77 -11.36 -15.32
N GLU A 291 -15.55 -10.88 -14.09
CA GLU A 291 -14.44 -11.31 -13.22
C GLU A 291 -14.34 -12.84 -13.02
N LEU A 292 -15.48 -13.54 -13.09
CA LEU A 292 -15.58 -15.00 -12.89
C LEU A 292 -15.43 -15.81 -14.17
N MET A 293 -15.42 -15.15 -15.36
CA MET A 293 -15.47 -15.81 -16.65
C MET A 293 -14.07 -15.87 -17.28
N GLU A 294 -13.48 -17.07 -17.35
CA GLU A 294 -12.20 -17.29 -18.00
C GLU A 294 -12.25 -16.99 -19.51
N ASP A 295 -13.39 -17.30 -20.16
CA ASP A 295 -13.56 -17.09 -21.60
C ASP A 295 -13.49 -15.61 -21.98
N LYS A 296 -14.04 -14.73 -21.13
CA LYS A 296 -13.93 -13.27 -21.34
C LYS A 296 -12.51 -12.75 -21.14
N ALA A 297 -11.76 -13.35 -20.24
CA ALA A 297 -10.32 -13.03 -20.08
C ALA A 297 -9.53 -13.44 -21.33
N LYS A 298 -9.85 -14.57 -21.95
CA LYS A 298 -9.22 -15.02 -23.20
C LYS A 298 -9.60 -14.12 -24.39
N GLU A 299 -10.86 -13.74 -24.48
CA GLU A 299 -11.34 -12.77 -25.49
C GLU A 299 -10.60 -11.44 -25.39
N LEU A 300 -10.39 -10.93 -24.17
CA LEU A 300 -9.62 -9.73 -23.94
C LEU A 300 -8.16 -9.89 -24.42
N ILE A 301 -7.52 -11.04 -24.15
CA ILE A 301 -6.16 -11.31 -24.61
C ILE A 301 -6.08 -11.24 -26.14
N GLU A 302 -7.04 -11.82 -26.84
CA GLU A 302 -7.07 -11.77 -28.29
C GLU A 302 -7.16 -10.34 -28.83
N HIS A 303 -7.86 -9.43 -28.12
CA HIS A 303 -7.97 -8.03 -28.50
C HIS A 303 -6.72 -7.21 -28.16
N ILE A 304 -5.97 -7.56 -27.11
CA ILE A 304 -4.86 -6.76 -26.59
C ILE A 304 -3.53 -7.15 -27.20
N VAL A 305 -3.26 -8.44 -27.45
CA VAL A 305 -1.96 -8.91 -27.91
C VAL A 305 -1.62 -8.33 -29.27
N LEU A 306 -0.49 -7.64 -29.33
CA LEU A 306 0.03 -7.03 -30.55
C LEU A 306 0.34 -8.08 -31.60
N THR A 307 -0.28 -7.94 -32.74
CA THR A 307 0.03 -8.76 -33.93
C THR A 307 0.51 -7.86 -35.06
N LYS A 308 1.78 -8.01 -35.43
CA LYS A 308 2.38 -7.31 -36.55
C LYS A 308 2.28 -8.13 -37.84
N MET A 309 2.34 -7.43 -38.95
CA MET A 309 2.36 -8.07 -40.28
C MET A 309 3.51 -9.10 -40.40
N SER A 310 4.67 -8.84 -39.79
CA SER A 310 5.82 -9.75 -39.80
C SER A 310 5.58 -11.12 -39.18
N GLU A 311 4.61 -11.25 -38.26
CA GLU A 311 4.33 -12.51 -37.56
C GLU A 311 3.46 -13.47 -38.39
N ILE A 312 2.70 -12.91 -39.35
CA ILE A 312 1.77 -13.67 -40.19
C ILE A 312 2.42 -13.99 -41.54
N VAL A 313 3.41 -13.21 -41.97
CA VAL A 313 4.04 -13.40 -43.28
C VAL A 313 5.16 -14.45 -43.21
N GLU A 314 5.04 -15.51 -44.00
CA GLU A 314 6.07 -16.54 -44.15
C GLU A 314 7.23 -16.07 -45.06
N SER A 315 6.89 -15.46 -46.19
CA SER A 315 7.86 -14.93 -47.14
C SER A 315 7.37 -13.67 -47.83
N ALA A 316 8.30 -12.76 -48.16
CA ALA A 316 7.98 -11.53 -48.87
C ALA A 316 9.00 -11.29 -49.98
N ALA A 317 8.51 -11.07 -51.21
CA ALA A 317 9.32 -10.85 -52.40
C ALA A 317 8.91 -9.57 -53.12
N ILE A 318 9.87 -8.83 -53.62
CA ILE A 318 9.65 -7.65 -54.46
C ILE A 318 9.80 -8.08 -55.93
N CYS A 319 8.72 -7.87 -56.70
CA CYS A 319 8.65 -8.26 -58.11
C CYS A 319 8.46 -7.03 -59.01
N TYR A 320 9.08 -7.03 -60.16
CA TYR A 320 8.84 -6.04 -61.22
C TYR A 320 7.97 -6.64 -62.27
N GLU A 321 6.77 -6.12 -62.43
CA GLU A 321 5.72 -6.57 -63.38
C GLU A 321 5.20 -5.37 -64.19
N PRO A 322 5.76 -5.21 -65.44
CA PRO A 322 5.38 -4.08 -66.29
C PRO A 322 3.94 -4.17 -66.77
N ASP A 323 3.42 -5.39 -66.95
CA ASP A 323 2.05 -5.65 -67.37
C ASP A 323 1.19 -6.08 -66.17
N PRO A 324 0.14 -5.34 -65.82
CA PRO A 324 -0.69 -5.64 -64.65
C PRO A 324 -1.47 -6.98 -64.77
N SER A 325 -1.63 -7.51 -66.00
CA SER A 325 -2.37 -8.75 -66.26
C SER A 325 -1.49 -10.00 -66.21
N ARG A 326 -0.16 -9.88 -66.15
CA ARG A 326 0.75 -11.03 -66.17
C ARG A 326 1.63 -11.04 -64.94
N SER A 327 1.72 -12.20 -64.32
CA SER A 327 2.61 -12.40 -63.17
C SER A 327 3.81 -13.26 -63.56
N LYS A 328 4.92 -13.11 -62.78
CA LYS A 328 6.07 -14.03 -62.87
C LYS A 328 5.77 -15.41 -62.27
N PHE A 329 4.70 -15.53 -61.50
CA PHE A 329 4.29 -16.76 -60.81
C PHE A 329 3.02 -17.31 -61.47
N SER A 330 3.10 -18.51 -62.02
CA SER A 330 1.96 -19.17 -62.64
C SER A 330 0.78 -19.44 -61.71
N THR A 331 1.09 -19.54 -60.40
CA THR A 331 0.08 -19.71 -59.36
C THR A 331 -0.79 -18.47 -59.16
N ASP A 332 -0.23 -17.28 -59.42
CA ASP A 332 -0.91 -16.00 -59.18
C ASP A 332 -1.73 -15.53 -60.41
N GLU A 333 -1.53 -16.13 -61.62
CA GLU A 333 -2.23 -15.72 -62.82
C GLU A 333 -3.74 -15.88 -62.71
N LYS A 334 -4.20 -17.01 -62.19
CA LYS A 334 -5.63 -17.25 -61.95
C LYS A 334 -6.27 -16.21 -61.03
N LEU A 335 -5.55 -15.87 -59.97
CA LEU A 335 -6.02 -14.89 -58.98
C LEU A 335 -6.10 -13.47 -59.59
N ILE A 336 -5.16 -13.10 -60.43
CA ILE A 336 -5.16 -11.82 -61.13
C ILE A 336 -6.30 -11.77 -62.16
N ASP A 337 -6.52 -12.86 -62.92
CA ASP A 337 -7.59 -12.92 -63.90
C ASP A 337 -8.97 -12.81 -63.27
N THR A 338 -9.23 -13.53 -62.17
CA THR A 338 -10.49 -13.43 -61.43
C THR A 338 -10.70 -12.02 -60.84
N PHE A 339 -9.66 -11.39 -60.33
CA PHE A 339 -9.72 -10.02 -59.81
C PHE A 339 -9.98 -8.99 -60.93
N ASN A 340 -9.31 -9.14 -62.08
CA ASN A 340 -9.51 -8.26 -63.23
C ASN A 340 -10.91 -8.41 -63.83
N GLU A 341 -11.47 -9.62 -63.86
CA GLU A 341 -12.85 -9.85 -64.28
C GLU A 341 -13.83 -9.16 -63.36
N PHE A 342 -13.61 -9.25 -62.02
CA PHE A 342 -14.40 -8.58 -61.01
C PHE A 342 -14.32 -7.04 -61.15
N GLU A 343 -13.11 -6.48 -61.31
CA GLU A 343 -12.91 -5.03 -61.52
C GLU A 343 -13.59 -4.51 -62.78
N ARG A 344 -13.57 -5.29 -63.87
CA ARG A 344 -14.31 -4.97 -65.10
C ARG A 344 -15.81 -4.99 -64.93
N PHE A 345 -16.33 -5.83 -64.02
CA PHE A 345 -17.75 -5.93 -63.75
C PHE A 345 -18.27 -4.74 -62.92
N MET A 346 -17.40 -4.22 -62.02
CA MET A 346 -17.76 -3.17 -61.06
C MET A 346 -17.49 -1.75 -61.58
N SER A 347 -16.60 -1.57 -62.54
CA SER A 347 -16.14 -0.26 -63.01
C SER A 347 -16.26 -0.12 -64.54
N SER A 348 -16.42 1.11 -65.05
CA SER A 348 -16.40 1.37 -66.49
C SER A 348 -14.98 1.09 -67.06
N ALA A 349 -14.90 0.73 -68.38
CA ALA A 349 -13.65 0.41 -69.04
C ALA A 349 -12.60 1.58 -68.99
N GLU A 350 -13.08 2.83 -68.98
CA GLU A 350 -12.26 4.02 -68.86
C GLU A 350 -11.67 4.20 -67.44
N GLU A 351 -12.48 3.89 -66.39
CA GLU A 351 -12.04 3.95 -65.00
C GLU A 351 -10.99 2.86 -64.70
N VAL A 352 -11.16 1.65 -65.24
CA VAL A 352 -10.21 0.55 -65.13
C VAL A 352 -8.88 0.91 -65.78
N ALA A 353 -8.92 1.52 -66.99
CA ALA A 353 -7.72 1.96 -67.70
C ALA A 353 -6.96 3.07 -66.95
N ASN A 354 -7.68 4.04 -66.36
CA ASN A 354 -7.09 5.12 -65.60
C ASN A 354 -6.48 4.58 -64.30
N LYS A 355 -7.17 3.72 -63.57
CA LYS A 355 -6.63 3.06 -62.34
C LYS A 355 -5.43 2.19 -62.64
N ALA A 356 -5.39 1.49 -63.78
CA ALA A 356 -4.21 0.72 -64.19
C ALA A 356 -2.99 1.59 -64.55
N ALA A 357 -3.21 2.79 -65.10
CA ALA A 357 -2.15 3.75 -65.41
C ALA A 357 -1.54 4.40 -64.16
N ASP A 358 -2.30 4.52 -63.07
CA ASP A 358 -1.85 5.11 -61.81
C ASP A 358 -1.17 4.13 -60.86
N LYS A 359 -1.14 2.83 -61.16
CA LYS A 359 -0.46 1.80 -60.35
C LYS A 359 1.02 1.71 -60.65
N SER A 360 1.86 1.48 -59.62
CA SER A 360 3.27 1.20 -59.74
C SER A 360 3.53 -0.14 -60.46
N LYS A 361 4.61 -0.25 -61.22
CA LYS A 361 5.07 -1.50 -61.81
C LYS A 361 5.72 -2.47 -60.82
N TRP A 362 6.02 -2.00 -59.63
CA TRP A 362 6.58 -2.80 -58.55
C TRP A 362 5.48 -3.39 -57.72
N VAL A 363 5.64 -4.68 -57.38
CA VAL A 363 4.69 -5.45 -56.54
C VAL A 363 5.44 -6.05 -55.38
N VAL A 364 4.90 -5.90 -54.17
CA VAL A 364 5.31 -6.67 -53.00
C VAL A 364 4.37 -7.89 -52.92
N ARG A 365 4.95 -9.07 -53.18
CA ARG A 365 4.25 -10.35 -53.02
C ARG A 365 4.58 -10.96 -51.69
N MET A 366 3.59 -11.26 -50.88
CA MET A 366 3.73 -11.91 -49.58
C MET A 366 2.99 -13.24 -49.63
N VAL A 367 3.57 -14.24 -48.98
CA VAL A 367 2.91 -15.51 -48.68
C VAL A 367 2.61 -15.52 -47.21
N MET A 368 1.34 -15.70 -46.85
CA MET A 368 0.90 -15.69 -45.48
C MET A 368 0.97 -17.10 -44.87
N ASN A 369 1.29 -17.17 -43.59
CA ASN A 369 1.30 -18.40 -42.85
C ASN A 369 -0.13 -18.70 -42.35
N ARG A 370 -0.76 -19.76 -42.89
CA ARG A 370 -2.13 -20.15 -42.58
C ARG A 370 -2.32 -20.50 -41.10
N GLU A 371 -1.34 -21.23 -40.53
CA GLU A 371 -1.43 -21.66 -39.12
C GLU A 371 -1.37 -20.46 -38.17
N ALA A 372 -0.45 -19.50 -38.44
CA ALA A 372 -0.33 -18.28 -37.65
C ALA A 372 -1.58 -17.40 -37.74
N MET A 373 -2.17 -17.29 -38.95
CA MET A 373 -3.43 -16.55 -39.14
C MET A 373 -4.59 -17.20 -38.38
N PHE A 374 -4.69 -18.55 -38.46
CA PHE A 374 -5.75 -19.28 -37.76
C PHE A 374 -5.60 -19.19 -36.25
N GLN A 375 -4.38 -19.34 -35.69
CA GLN A 375 -4.11 -19.20 -34.26
C GLN A 375 -4.46 -17.80 -33.72
N LYS A 376 -4.26 -16.79 -34.54
CA LYS A 376 -4.56 -15.39 -34.18
C LYS A 376 -5.93 -14.90 -34.60
N GLY A 377 -6.72 -15.74 -35.28
CA GLY A 377 -8.07 -15.40 -35.71
C GLY A 377 -8.13 -14.20 -36.67
N ILE A 378 -7.13 -14.04 -37.56
CA ILE A 378 -7.04 -12.94 -38.52
C ILE A 378 -7.34 -13.49 -39.92
N THR A 379 -8.22 -12.81 -40.64
CA THR A 379 -8.60 -13.16 -42.02
C THR A 379 -7.81 -12.31 -43.04
N MET A 380 -7.84 -12.73 -44.33
CA MET A 380 -7.21 -11.96 -45.39
C MET A 380 -7.93 -10.62 -45.61
N ASP A 381 -9.25 -10.58 -45.38
CA ASP A 381 -10.06 -9.36 -45.45
C ASP A 381 -9.66 -8.35 -44.38
N ASP A 382 -9.38 -8.81 -43.16
CA ASP A 382 -8.90 -7.95 -42.04
C ASP A 382 -7.59 -7.28 -42.40
N VAL A 383 -6.66 -8.03 -43.02
CA VAL A 383 -5.37 -7.50 -43.46
C VAL A 383 -5.59 -6.43 -44.55
N GLN A 384 -6.48 -6.65 -45.49
CA GLN A 384 -6.82 -5.65 -46.50
C GLN A 384 -7.43 -4.40 -45.89
N PHE A 385 -8.36 -4.57 -44.97
CA PHE A 385 -9.03 -3.46 -44.30
C PHE A 385 -8.04 -2.57 -43.55
N VAL A 386 -7.16 -3.17 -42.75
CA VAL A 386 -6.13 -2.45 -42.02
C VAL A 386 -5.16 -1.73 -42.95
N LEU A 387 -4.70 -2.38 -44.03
CA LEU A 387 -3.81 -1.74 -45.00
C LEU A 387 -4.52 -0.57 -45.71
N SER A 388 -5.76 -0.70 -46.05
CA SER A 388 -6.53 0.38 -46.67
C SER A 388 -6.70 1.58 -45.73
N GLN A 389 -6.87 1.35 -44.42
CA GLN A 389 -6.93 2.41 -43.42
C GLN A 389 -5.58 3.08 -43.20
N VAL A 390 -4.51 2.31 -42.98
CA VAL A 390 -3.15 2.83 -42.68
C VAL A 390 -2.61 3.66 -43.83
N TYR A 391 -2.89 3.27 -45.07
CA TYR A 391 -2.40 3.95 -46.27
C TYR A 391 -3.45 4.80 -46.99
N GLU A 392 -4.57 5.10 -46.34
CA GLU A 392 -5.65 5.97 -46.88
C GLU A 392 -6.16 5.52 -48.29
N GLY A 393 -6.21 4.22 -48.55
CA GLY A 393 -6.63 3.68 -49.81
C GLY A 393 -5.64 3.86 -51.00
N ARG A 394 -4.41 4.33 -50.73
CA ARG A 394 -3.37 4.53 -51.78
C ARG A 394 -2.57 3.27 -52.12
N VAL A 395 -3.01 2.15 -51.59
CA VAL A 395 -2.39 0.84 -51.81
C VAL A 395 -3.45 -0.08 -52.45
N ASN A 396 -3.11 -0.65 -53.58
CA ASN A 396 -3.94 -1.64 -54.24
C ASN A 396 -3.54 -3.04 -53.79
N THR A 397 -4.46 -3.79 -53.26
CA THR A 397 -4.26 -5.14 -52.72
C THR A 397 -5.04 -6.17 -53.53
N ILE A 398 -4.39 -7.29 -53.84
CA ILE A 398 -5.01 -8.48 -54.44
C ILE A 398 -4.60 -9.65 -53.56
N PHE A 399 -5.58 -10.45 -53.07
CA PHE A 399 -5.28 -11.55 -52.16
C PHE A 399 -6.07 -12.81 -52.54
N ALA A 400 -5.53 -13.96 -52.18
CA ALA A 400 -6.12 -15.25 -52.38
C ALA A 400 -7.20 -15.53 -51.33
N ASP A 401 -8.20 -16.37 -51.67
CA ASP A 401 -9.16 -16.86 -50.69
C ASP A 401 -8.47 -17.72 -49.63
N PHE A 402 -8.99 -17.71 -48.37
CA PHE A 402 -8.45 -18.48 -47.26
C PHE A 402 -8.38 -19.99 -47.52
N ASN A 403 -9.20 -20.49 -48.43
CA ASN A 403 -9.27 -21.91 -48.82
C ASN A 403 -8.23 -22.30 -49.90
N ASP A 404 -7.54 -21.35 -50.50
CA ASP A 404 -6.53 -21.63 -51.52
C ASP A 404 -5.30 -22.36 -50.95
N ASP A 405 -4.59 -23.13 -51.78
CA ASP A 405 -3.38 -23.88 -51.33
C ASP A 405 -2.31 -22.96 -50.80
N GLN A 406 -2.11 -21.80 -51.41
CA GLN A 406 -1.19 -20.78 -50.96
C GLN A 406 -1.91 -19.46 -50.73
N LEU A 407 -1.74 -18.91 -49.51
CA LEU A 407 -2.29 -17.61 -49.17
C LEU A 407 -1.41 -16.49 -49.65
N VAL A 408 -1.62 -16.06 -50.89
CA VAL A 408 -0.84 -15.01 -51.54
C VAL A 408 -1.50 -13.67 -51.32
N PHE A 409 -0.74 -12.68 -50.88
CA PHE A 409 -1.14 -11.30 -50.74
C PHE A 409 -0.25 -10.40 -51.57
N ARG A 410 -0.78 -9.65 -52.52
CA ARG A 410 -0.07 -8.80 -53.48
C ARG A 410 -0.41 -7.35 -53.23
N ILE A 411 0.61 -6.51 -53.10
CA ILE A 411 0.48 -5.09 -52.81
C ILE A 411 1.15 -4.29 -53.93
N ARG A 412 0.40 -3.37 -54.52
CA ARG A 412 0.89 -2.36 -55.45
C ARG A 412 0.63 -0.97 -54.90
N LEU A 413 1.66 -0.12 -54.98
CA LEU A 413 1.57 1.29 -54.56
C LEU A 413 0.98 2.11 -55.75
N ASP A 414 0.28 3.19 -55.40
CA ASP A 414 -0.06 4.23 -56.39
C ASP A 414 1.24 5.01 -56.76
N LYS A 415 1.35 5.45 -58.01
CA LYS A 415 2.48 6.25 -58.49
C LYS A 415 2.74 7.47 -57.62
N ALA A 416 1.69 8.18 -57.26
CA ALA A 416 1.81 9.37 -56.41
C ALA A 416 2.46 9.10 -55.05
N MET A 417 2.19 7.92 -54.46
CA MET A 417 2.80 7.47 -53.21
C MET A 417 4.24 7.00 -53.44
N PHE A 418 4.47 6.24 -54.49
CA PHE A 418 5.82 5.79 -54.88
C PHE A 418 6.77 6.95 -55.14
N ASP A 419 6.31 7.98 -55.85
CA ASP A 419 7.08 9.19 -56.15
C ASP A 419 7.37 10.02 -54.89
N LYS A 420 6.45 10.02 -53.92
CA LYS A 420 6.69 10.65 -52.60
C LYS A 420 7.76 9.94 -51.80
N LEU A 421 7.73 8.62 -51.77
CA LEU A 421 8.73 7.79 -51.09
C LEU A 421 10.10 7.88 -51.73
N ASN A 422 10.13 8.08 -53.06
CA ASN A 422 11.37 8.17 -53.85
C ASN A 422 12.00 9.58 -53.86
N LYS A 423 11.33 10.60 -53.28
CA LYS A 423 11.92 11.94 -53.12
C LYS A 423 13.00 11.90 -52.05
N PRO A 424 14.28 12.19 -52.36
CA PRO A 424 15.33 12.25 -51.36
C PRO A 424 14.98 13.34 -50.35
N SER A 425 15.00 13.00 -49.07
CA SER A 425 14.90 14.02 -48.00
C SER A 425 16.10 14.94 -48.14
N MET A 426 15.83 16.22 -48.45
CA MET A 426 16.90 17.24 -48.62
C MET A 426 17.61 17.54 -47.29
N THR A 427 18.37 16.62 -46.77
CA THR A 427 19.46 16.92 -45.85
C THR A 427 20.72 17.15 -46.71
N LYS A 428 21.24 18.36 -46.69
CA LYS A 428 22.47 18.81 -47.38
C LYS A 428 23.68 17.99 -46.94
N SER A 429 23.84 16.82 -47.45
CA SER A 429 25.11 16.12 -47.48
C SER A 429 25.40 15.79 -48.95
N THR A 430 26.58 16.10 -49.38
CA THR A 430 27.14 15.84 -50.71
C THR A 430 26.89 14.39 -51.12
N VAL A 431 25.76 14.16 -51.75
CA VAL A 431 25.38 12.85 -52.26
C VAL A 431 26.03 12.73 -53.64
N HIS A 432 26.88 11.76 -53.82
CA HIS A 432 27.45 11.42 -55.13
C HIS A 432 26.33 11.08 -56.11
N ALA A 433 26.47 11.50 -57.35
CA ALA A 433 25.48 11.32 -58.41
C ALA A 433 25.10 9.86 -58.73
N LEU A 434 25.70 8.89 -58.07
CA LEU A 434 25.43 7.46 -58.17
C LEU A 434 24.29 6.97 -57.26
N ASP A 435 23.81 7.80 -56.32
CA ASP A 435 22.74 7.44 -55.37
C ASP A 435 21.34 7.81 -55.89
N ILE A 436 21.22 8.05 -57.18
CA ILE A 436 19.99 8.51 -57.79
C ILE A 436 19.08 7.32 -58.11
N ASN A 437 17.91 7.33 -57.50
CA ASN A 437 16.72 6.55 -57.84
C ASN A 437 16.92 5.01 -57.88
N ASP A 438 17.29 4.46 -56.75
CA ASP A 438 17.18 3.02 -56.60
C ASP A 438 15.75 2.66 -56.17
N ASP A 439 14.85 2.47 -57.12
CA ASP A 439 13.48 2.05 -56.93
C ASP A 439 13.40 0.80 -56.05
N VAL A 440 14.38 -0.09 -56.17
CA VAL A 440 14.45 -1.32 -55.34
C VAL A 440 14.69 -0.99 -53.87
N ASN A 441 15.52 0.00 -53.54
CA ASN A 441 15.76 0.41 -52.16
C ASN A 441 14.52 1.04 -51.57
N THR A 442 13.80 1.87 -52.34
CA THR A 442 12.51 2.44 -51.95
C THR A 442 11.48 1.35 -51.63
N MET A 443 11.38 0.33 -52.49
CA MET A 443 10.49 -0.80 -52.25
C MET A 443 10.93 -1.67 -51.08
N LYS A 444 12.22 -1.87 -50.84
CA LYS A 444 12.73 -2.54 -49.64
C LYS A 444 12.39 -1.76 -48.37
N MET A 445 12.57 -0.44 -48.39
CA MET A 445 12.17 0.41 -47.25
C MET A 445 10.67 0.31 -46.96
N PHE A 446 9.85 0.34 -48.01
CA PHE A 446 8.40 0.15 -47.89
C PHE A 446 8.05 -1.23 -47.33
N GLN A 447 8.65 -2.30 -47.88
CA GLN A 447 8.47 -3.66 -47.38
C GLN A 447 8.82 -3.77 -45.90
N ASN A 448 9.99 -3.22 -45.49
CA ASN A 448 10.39 -3.22 -44.10
C ASN A 448 9.45 -2.41 -43.21
N GLN A 449 8.96 -1.26 -43.66
CA GLN A 449 7.98 -0.48 -42.94
C GLN A 449 6.66 -1.23 -42.78
N LEU A 450 6.20 -1.89 -43.85
CA LEU A 450 4.99 -2.68 -43.85
C LEU A 450 5.07 -3.86 -42.88
N LEU A 451 6.19 -4.58 -42.88
CA LEU A 451 6.38 -5.73 -41.99
C LEU A 451 6.58 -5.33 -40.51
N SER A 452 7.25 -4.20 -40.24
CA SER A 452 7.64 -3.84 -38.89
C SER A 452 6.68 -2.88 -38.19
N LYS A 453 6.01 -1.99 -38.92
CA LYS A 453 5.20 -0.90 -38.36
C LYS A 453 3.68 -1.14 -38.46
N VAL A 454 3.23 -1.94 -39.44
CA VAL A 454 1.79 -2.19 -39.56
C VAL A 454 1.33 -3.15 -38.47
N ILE A 455 0.44 -2.67 -37.63
CA ILE A 455 -0.23 -3.42 -36.59
C ILE A 455 -1.57 -3.87 -37.16
N LEU A 456 -1.77 -5.18 -37.19
CA LEU A 456 -3.00 -5.76 -37.71
C LEU A 456 -4.08 -5.82 -36.63
N ARG A 457 -3.68 -6.16 -35.41
CA ARG A 457 -4.56 -6.26 -34.26
C ARG A 457 -3.77 -6.05 -32.98
N GLY A 458 -4.45 -5.61 -31.93
CA GLY A 458 -3.84 -5.45 -30.62
C GLY A 458 -3.37 -4.03 -30.33
N VAL A 459 -2.89 -3.87 -29.11
CA VAL A 459 -2.41 -2.61 -28.55
C VAL A 459 -0.91 -2.52 -28.74
N SER A 460 -0.42 -1.33 -29.09
CA SER A 460 1.03 -1.11 -29.23
C SER A 460 1.76 -1.43 -27.92
N ASP A 461 2.97 -1.96 -28.04
CA ASP A 461 3.89 -2.29 -26.95
C ASP A 461 3.49 -3.50 -26.07
N ILE A 462 2.35 -4.15 -26.28
CA ILE A 462 1.96 -5.37 -25.58
C ILE A 462 2.30 -6.59 -26.44
N THR A 463 3.34 -7.32 -26.07
CA THR A 463 3.83 -8.47 -26.87
C THR A 463 3.12 -9.78 -26.52
N GLU A 464 2.87 -10.01 -25.24
CA GLU A 464 2.27 -11.24 -24.75
C GLU A 464 1.28 -10.92 -23.62
N ALA A 465 0.28 -11.77 -23.46
CA ALA A 465 -0.65 -11.70 -22.34
C ALA A 465 -1.03 -13.11 -21.87
N SER A 466 -1.28 -13.26 -20.59
CA SER A 466 -1.67 -14.51 -19.96
C SER A 466 -2.78 -14.31 -18.94
N VAL A 467 -3.68 -15.30 -18.82
CA VAL A 467 -4.70 -15.31 -17.77
C VAL A 467 -4.06 -15.77 -16.47
N GLU A 468 -4.25 -15.02 -15.41
CA GLU A 468 -3.88 -15.38 -14.06
C GLU A 468 -5.13 -15.50 -13.18
N LYS A 469 -5.19 -16.55 -12.39
CA LYS A 469 -6.23 -16.75 -11.40
C LYS A 469 -5.77 -16.21 -10.06
N LYS A 470 -6.34 -15.10 -9.59
CA LYS A 470 -6.11 -14.58 -8.24
C LYS A 470 -7.06 -15.26 -7.27
N ILE A 471 -6.48 -15.96 -6.31
CA ILE A 471 -7.16 -16.67 -5.23
C ILE A 471 -7.17 -15.75 -4.01
N ASN A 472 -8.13 -15.94 -3.10
CA ASN A 472 -8.22 -15.27 -1.80
C ASN A 472 -8.87 -13.87 -1.78
N ASN A 473 -9.63 -13.51 -2.76
CA ASN A 473 -10.50 -12.33 -2.63
C ASN A 473 -11.78 -12.67 -1.86
N TYR A 474 -12.33 -11.70 -1.14
CA TYR A 474 -13.59 -11.83 -0.43
C TYR A 474 -14.77 -11.33 -1.27
N GLU A 475 -15.87 -12.06 -1.23
CA GLU A 475 -17.18 -11.61 -1.71
C GLU A 475 -18.16 -11.55 -0.54
N ASN A 476 -18.92 -10.45 -0.44
CA ASN A 476 -19.94 -10.32 0.58
C ASN A 476 -21.17 -11.15 0.20
N ASP A 477 -21.40 -12.25 0.91
CA ASP A 477 -22.54 -13.15 0.72
C ASP A 477 -23.34 -13.24 2.02
N ALA A 478 -24.54 -12.64 2.04
CA ALA A 478 -25.48 -12.69 3.17
C ALA A 478 -24.87 -12.32 4.54
N GLY A 479 -23.93 -11.37 4.57
CA GLY A 479 -23.30 -10.88 5.79
C GLY A 479 -22.02 -11.61 6.21
N THR A 480 -21.54 -12.52 5.41
CA THR A 480 -20.23 -13.15 5.56
C THR A 480 -19.40 -12.91 4.31
N PHE A 481 -18.09 -12.72 4.47
CA PHE A 481 -17.17 -12.63 3.34
C PHE A 481 -16.67 -14.03 2.99
N LYS A 482 -16.97 -14.49 1.77
CA LYS A 482 -16.46 -15.76 1.23
C LYS A 482 -15.28 -15.49 0.29
N LYS A 483 -14.34 -16.44 0.25
CA LYS A 483 -13.24 -16.41 -0.72
C LYS A 483 -13.78 -16.61 -2.12
N LYS A 484 -13.34 -15.74 -3.03
CA LYS A 484 -13.72 -15.74 -4.44
C LYS A 484 -12.47 -15.78 -5.30
N ASP A 485 -12.48 -16.65 -6.30
CA ASP A 485 -11.44 -16.69 -7.30
C ASP A 485 -11.82 -15.77 -8.46
N ILE A 486 -10.95 -14.84 -8.81
CA ILE A 486 -11.13 -13.93 -9.93
C ILE A 486 -10.06 -14.14 -10.99
N TYR A 487 -10.43 -13.94 -12.26
CA TYR A 487 -9.51 -13.98 -13.38
C TYR A 487 -8.99 -12.58 -13.69
N THR A 488 -7.68 -12.47 -13.83
CA THR A 488 -6.98 -11.24 -14.23
C THR A 488 -6.09 -11.54 -15.42
N VAL A 489 -5.80 -10.54 -16.24
CA VAL A 489 -4.88 -10.67 -17.36
C VAL A 489 -3.58 -9.96 -17.02
N GLN A 490 -2.48 -10.69 -17.09
CA GLN A 490 -1.13 -10.13 -17.00
C GLN A 490 -0.56 -9.97 -18.40
N THR A 491 0.03 -8.80 -18.68
CA THR A 491 0.65 -8.49 -19.97
C THR A 491 2.16 -8.33 -19.84
N THR A 492 2.89 -8.68 -20.91
CA THR A 492 4.28 -8.31 -21.12
C THR A 492 4.29 -7.09 -22.04
N GLY A 493 4.75 -5.97 -21.52
CA GLY A 493 4.57 -4.67 -22.12
C GLY A 493 3.50 -3.82 -21.45
N SER A 494 3.53 -2.52 -21.64
CA SER A 494 2.57 -1.59 -21.04
C SER A 494 2.09 -0.53 -22.02
N ASN A 495 0.80 -0.32 -22.06
CA ASN A 495 0.14 0.81 -22.72
C ASN A 495 -1.17 1.09 -21.97
N LEU A 496 -1.05 1.88 -20.93
CA LEU A 496 -2.15 2.13 -20.00
C LEU A 496 -3.29 2.92 -20.65
N ILE A 497 -2.99 3.86 -21.55
CA ILE A 497 -3.98 4.73 -22.18
C ILE A 497 -4.96 3.93 -23.01
N ASP A 498 -4.47 3.08 -23.91
CA ASP A 498 -5.31 2.32 -24.81
C ASP A 498 -6.12 1.24 -24.07
N ILE A 499 -5.53 0.64 -23.01
CA ILE A 499 -6.21 -0.35 -22.19
C ILE A 499 -7.33 0.28 -21.36
N LEU A 500 -7.11 1.44 -20.75
CA LEU A 500 -8.14 2.14 -19.98
C LEU A 500 -9.30 2.64 -20.86
N ALA A 501 -9.07 2.82 -22.18
CA ALA A 501 -10.10 3.17 -23.12
C ALA A 501 -11.08 2.00 -23.43
N MET A 502 -10.69 0.75 -23.09
CA MET A 502 -11.52 -0.45 -23.27
C MET A 502 -12.46 -0.69 -22.08
N ASP A 503 -13.26 0.30 -21.71
CA ASP A 503 -14.14 0.30 -20.53
C ASP A 503 -15.22 -0.79 -20.54
N HIS A 504 -15.55 -1.34 -21.70
CA HIS A 504 -16.56 -2.40 -21.85
C HIS A 504 -16.13 -3.77 -21.29
N LEU A 505 -14.84 -4.07 -21.23
CA LEU A 505 -14.28 -5.32 -20.70
C LEU A 505 -13.40 -5.11 -19.47
N VAL A 506 -12.72 -3.99 -19.42
CA VAL A 506 -11.70 -3.67 -18.39
C VAL A 506 -12.27 -2.79 -17.29
N ASP A 507 -11.93 -3.06 -16.04
CA ASP A 507 -12.19 -2.15 -14.93
C ASP A 507 -11.05 -1.12 -14.82
N PRO A 508 -11.27 0.15 -15.21
CA PRO A 508 -10.23 1.17 -15.22
C PRO A 508 -9.79 1.58 -13.81
N ARG A 509 -10.58 1.28 -12.78
CA ARG A 509 -10.29 1.66 -11.38
C ARG A 509 -9.29 0.73 -10.71
N LYS A 510 -9.28 -0.56 -11.12
CA LYS A 510 -8.43 -1.60 -10.52
C LYS A 510 -7.19 -1.91 -11.36
N THR A 511 -7.23 -1.62 -12.68
CA THR A 511 -6.15 -1.92 -13.60
C THR A 511 -4.90 -1.09 -13.29
N THR A 512 -3.77 -1.77 -13.17
CA THR A 512 -2.49 -1.16 -12.80
C THR A 512 -1.35 -1.61 -13.72
N SER A 513 -0.32 -0.78 -13.82
CA SER A 513 0.94 -1.07 -14.50
C SER A 513 2.09 -1.03 -13.49
N ASN A 514 3.14 -1.80 -13.72
CA ASN A 514 4.38 -1.69 -12.97
C ASN A 514 5.28 -0.55 -13.48
N ASN A 515 4.89 0.10 -14.59
CA ASN A 515 5.66 1.20 -15.21
C ASN A 515 5.32 2.52 -14.52
N ILE A 516 6.16 2.92 -13.56
CA ILE A 516 6.00 4.13 -12.74
C ILE A 516 5.92 5.39 -13.61
N VAL A 517 6.72 5.47 -14.67
CA VAL A 517 6.79 6.64 -15.55
C VAL A 517 5.51 6.81 -16.35
N GLU A 518 4.98 5.73 -16.88
CA GLU A 518 3.72 5.73 -17.61
C GLU A 518 2.55 6.15 -16.72
N ILE A 519 2.47 5.59 -15.52
CA ILE A 519 1.46 5.98 -14.53
C ILE A 519 1.60 7.47 -14.15
N TYR A 520 2.83 7.96 -14.00
CA TYR A 520 3.06 9.39 -13.75
C TYR A 520 2.49 10.28 -14.86
N HIS A 521 2.69 9.91 -16.11
CA HIS A 521 2.20 10.69 -17.25
C HIS A 521 0.67 10.59 -17.44
N VAL A 522 0.06 9.44 -17.15
CA VAL A 522 -1.37 9.20 -17.38
C VAL A 522 -2.22 9.60 -16.18
N LEU A 523 -1.83 9.18 -14.98
CA LEU A 523 -2.64 9.33 -13.75
C LEU A 523 -2.08 10.38 -12.77
N GLY A 524 -0.84 10.81 -12.95
CA GLY A 524 -0.20 11.84 -12.12
C GLY A 524 0.70 11.30 -11.02
N ILE A 525 1.24 12.25 -10.21
CA ILE A 525 2.31 11.95 -9.23
C ILE A 525 1.84 11.11 -8.04
N GLU A 526 0.61 11.29 -7.58
CA GLU A 526 0.06 10.52 -6.46
C GLU A 526 -0.12 9.04 -6.82
N ALA A 527 -0.60 8.77 -8.04
CA ALA A 527 -0.70 7.41 -8.55
C ALA A 527 0.70 6.78 -8.72
N ALA A 528 1.68 7.53 -9.19
CA ALA A 528 3.06 7.08 -9.29
C ALA A 528 3.65 6.76 -7.89
N ARG A 529 3.39 7.61 -6.88
CA ARG A 529 3.77 7.35 -5.49
C ARG A 529 3.21 6.02 -5.00
N GLN A 530 1.91 5.80 -5.21
CA GLN A 530 1.26 4.56 -4.78
C GLN A 530 1.81 3.34 -5.51
N THR A 531 2.13 3.48 -6.80
CA THR A 531 2.76 2.40 -7.57
C THR A 531 4.16 2.08 -7.04
N ILE A 532 4.98 3.07 -6.74
CA ILE A 532 6.30 2.85 -6.12
C ILE A 532 6.15 2.08 -4.80
N TYR A 533 5.17 2.46 -3.98
CA TYR A 533 4.88 1.78 -2.72
C TYR A 533 4.49 0.31 -2.95
N ASN A 534 3.55 0.05 -3.85
CA ASN A 534 3.07 -1.30 -4.14
C ASN A 534 4.17 -2.21 -4.68
N GLU A 535 4.96 -1.69 -5.64
CA GLU A 535 6.07 -2.44 -6.24
C GLU A 535 7.17 -2.78 -5.23
N LEU A 536 7.54 -1.82 -4.35
CA LEU A 536 8.49 -2.10 -3.28
C LEU A 536 7.97 -3.15 -2.31
N THR A 537 6.70 -3.03 -1.91
CA THR A 537 6.07 -3.99 -0.99
C THR A 537 6.04 -5.39 -1.62
N GLU A 538 5.65 -5.50 -2.90
CA GLU A 538 5.63 -6.78 -3.62
C GLU A 538 7.03 -7.44 -3.69
N VAL A 539 8.08 -6.65 -3.94
CA VAL A 539 9.46 -7.18 -3.99
C VAL A 539 9.86 -7.77 -2.64
N PHE A 540 9.54 -7.12 -1.53
CA PHE A 540 9.90 -7.60 -0.19
C PHE A 540 9.02 -8.78 0.28
N GLU A 541 7.73 -8.78 -0.02
CA GLU A 541 6.81 -9.87 0.31
C GLU A 541 7.14 -11.15 -0.45
N PHE A 542 7.46 -11.02 -1.75
CA PHE A 542 7.79 -12.16 -2.60
C PHE A 542 9.00 -12.96 -2.10
N THR A 543 9.96 -12.31 -1.50
CA THR A 543 11.20 -12.94 -1.05
C THR A 543 11.09 -13.61 0.32
N GLY A 544 9.95 -13.48 0.99
CA GLY A 544 9.74 -14.05 2.32
C GLY A 544 10.66 -13.46 3.39
N SER A 545 11.37 -12.38 3.08
CA SER A 545 12.29 -11.71 4.00
C SER A 545 11.60 -10.87 5.07
N GLY A 546 10.30 -11.01 5.17
CA GLY A 546 9.52 -10.38 6.22
C GLY A 546 8.86 -9.08 5.78
N TYR A 547 8.10 -8.55 6.68
CA TYR A 547 7.33 -7.33 6.53
C TYR A 547 8.21 -6.09 6.69
N LEU A 548 8.06 -5.17 5.75
CA LEU A 548 8.59 -3.81 5.88
C LEU A 548 7.49 -2.87 6.39
N ASN A 549 7.79 -2.07 7.43
CA ASN A 549 6.80 -1.17 8.01
C ASN A 549 6.41 -0.07 7.00
N TYR A 550 5.12 0.24 6.93
CA TYR A 550 4.54 1.29 6.09
C TYR A 550 5.27 2.63 6.20
N HIS A 551 5.63 3.04 7.42
CA HIS A 551 6.31 4.31 7.68
C HIS A 551 7.62 4.46 6.90
N HIS A 552 8.42 3.41 6.81
CA HIS A 552 9.70 3.43 6.09
C HIS A 552 9.49 3.49 4.58
N THR A 553 8.58 2.67 4.06
CA THR A 553 8.28 2.62 2.63
C THR A 553 7.58 3.90 2.17
N SER A 554 6.63 4.43 2.94
CA SER A 554 5.94 5.67 2.61
C SER A 554 6.88 6.87 2.59
N LEU A 555 7.78 6.97 3.58
CA LEU A 555 8.79 8.03 3.61
C LEU A 555 9.72 7.98 2.40
N PHE A 556 10.11 6.76 2.00
CA PHE A 556 10.89 6.55 0.79
C PHE A 556 10.17 7.04 -0.46
N CYS A 557 8.90 6.67 -0.64
CA CYS A 557 8.07 7.10 -1.76
C CYS A 557 7.86 8.62 -1.76
N ASP A 558 7.55 9.20 -0.60
CA ASP A 558 7.32 10.64 -0.46
C ASP A 558 8.56 11.43 -0.80
N ARG A 559 9.74 10.94 -0.42
CA ARG A 559 11.02 11.57 -0.79
C ARG A 559 11.27 11.55 -2.30
N MET A 560 10.80 10.52 -3.03
CA MET A 560 10.91 10.49 -4.49
C MET A 560 9.94 11.44 -5.19
N THR A 561 8.80 11.77 -4.57
CA THR A 561 7.67 12.41 -5.25
C THR A 561 7.30 13.81 -4.73
N TYR A 562 7.89 14.28 -3.60
CA TYR A 562 7.50 15.54 -2.94
C TYR A 562 7.69 16.80 -3.79
N THR A 563 8.49 16.76 -4.84
CA THR A 563 8.74 17.90 -5.75
C THR A 563 7.83 17.92 -6.98
N HIS A 564 6.76 17.11 -7.02
CA HIS A 564 5.87 16.90 -8.16
C HIS A 564 6.52 16.22 -9.39
N LYS A 565 7.79 15.82 -9.28
CA LYS A 565 8.52 15.05 -10.27
C LYS A 565 9.14 13.84 -9.59
N ILE A 566 9.31 12.76 -10.33
CA ILE A 566 9.99 11.57 -9.81
C ILE A 566 11.49 11.86 -9.73
N ILE A 567 12.04 11.91 -8.51
CA ILE A 567 13.46 12.12 -8.24
C ILE A 567 14.09 10.77 -7.90
N PRO A 568 15.06 10.28 -8.68
CA PRO A 568 15.74 9.03 -8.38
C PRO A 568 16.66 9.14 -7.16
N TYR A 569 16.92 8.01 -6.51
CA TYR A 569 17.93 7.88 -5.44
C TYR A 569 19.36 7.71 -5.98
N SER A 570 19.60 8.13 -7.21
CA SER A 570 20.93 8.15 -7.83
C SER A 570 21.63 9.49 -7.61
N ARG A 571 22.92 9.55 -7.98
CA ARG A 571 23.68 10.82 -7.99
C ARG A 571 22.98 11.96 -8.76
N ASN A 572 22.30 11.64 -9.85
CA ASN A 572 21.58 12.63 -10.63
C ASN A 572 20.41 13.23 -9.87
N GLY A 573 19.65 12.42 -9.14
CA GLY A 573 18.56 12.90 -8.30
C GLY A 573 19.08 13.70 -7.10
N THR A 574 20.13 13.24 -6.44
CA THR A 574 20.76 13.98 -5.33
C THR A 574 21.27 15.36 -5.77
N ASN A 575 21.79 15.48 -7.00
CA ASN A 575 22.22 16.77 -7.54
C ASN A 575 21.08 17.72 -7.87
N GLN A 576 19.92 17.20 -8.25
CA GLN A 576 18.72 17.97 -8.53
C GLN A 576 17.99 18.39 -7.24
N ASP A 577 18.21 17.68 -6.15
CA ASP A 577 17.54 17.92 -4.90
C ASP A 577 18.03 19.20 -4.20
N ASN A 578 17.15 19.77 -3.40
CA ASN A 578 17.43 20.97 -2.62
C ASN A 578 18.04 20.62 -1.24
N ILE A 579 19.22 20.00 -1.26
CA ILE A 579 20.03 19.70 -0.06
C ILE A 579 21.32 20.53 -0.06
N GLY A 580 22.00 20.62 1.08
CA GLY A 580 23.26 21.36 1.20
C GLY A 580 24.38 20.79 0.33
N PRO A 581 25.33 21.63 -0.11
CA PRO A 581 26.44 21.21 -0.97
C PRO A 581 27.35 20.16 -0.32
N ILE A 582 27.51 20.17 1.00
CA ILE A 582 28.32 19.17 1.72
C ILE A 582 27.64 17.79 1.65
N ALA A 583 26.33 17.74 1.83
CA ALA A 583 25.58 16.49 1.70
C ALA A 583 25.64 15.91 0.27
N LYS A 584 25.57 16.76 -0.77
CA LYS A 584 25.76 16.34 -2.16
C LYS A 584 27.17 15.78 -2.41
N ALA A 585 28.17 16.47 -1.90
CA ALA A 585 29.57 16.06 -2.04
C ALA A 585 29.91 14.78 -1.29
N SER A 586 29.21 14.45 -0.20
CA SER A 586 29.43 13.21 0.58
C SER A 586 28.94 11.95 -0.13
N PHE A 587 28.10 12.08 -1.15
CA PHE A 587 27.49 10.95 -1.86
C PHE A 587 28.20 10.73 -3.17
N GLU A 588 29.02 10.88 -3.79
CA GLU A 588 29.69 10.73 -5.08
C GLU A 588 30.05 12.10 -5.72
N MET A 589 31.01 12.10 -6.60
CA MET A 589 31.42 13.26 -7.38
C MET A 589 31.84 14.47 -6.51
N THR A 590 32.51 14.20 -5.40
CA THR A 590 32.90 15.20 -4.40
C THR A 590 33.60 16.46 -5.00
N PRO A 591 34.63 16.35 -5.89
CA PRO A 591 35.30 17.53 -6.45
C PRO A 591 34.36 18.38 -7.31
N GLU A 592 33.51 17.75 -8.10
CA GLU A 592 32.60 18.47 -8.99
C GLU A 592 31.53 19.25 -8.19
N MET A 593 31.00 18.64 -7.12
CA MET A 593 30.03 19.29 -6.26
C MET A 593 30.62 20.48 -5.52
N PHE A 594 31.82 20.39 -4.99
CA PHE A 594 32.50 21.54 -4.38
C PHE A 594 32.85 22.64 -5.38
N LEU A 595 33.30 22.29 -6.60
CA LEU A 595 33.52 23.26 -7.66
C LEU A 595 32.23 23.99 -8.04
N LYS A 596 31.12 23.26 -8.18
CA LYS A 596 29.83 23.84 -8.47
C LYS A 596 29.35 24.77 -7.34
N ALA A 597 29.46 24.32 -6.10
CA ALA A 597 29.11 25.11 -4.94
C ALA A 597 29.96 26.40 -4.84
N ALA A 598 31.27 26.30 -5.06
CA ALA A 598 32.15 27.44 -5.05
C ALA A 598 31.86 28.44 -6.19
N ARG A 599 31.54 27.94 -7.41
CA ARG A 599 31.18 28.77 -8.54
C ARG A 599 29.92 29.59 -8.33
N HIS A 600 28.93 28.99 -7.67
CA HIS A 600 27.61 29.60 -7.42
C HIS A 600 27.48 30.23 -6.04
N GLY A 601 28.48 30.13 -5.18
CA GLY A 601 28.41 30.65 -3.82
C GLY A 601 27.30 30.00 -2.99
N GLU A 602 27.08 28.66 -3.17
CA GLU A 602 26.01 27.94 -2.46
C GLU A 602 26.28 27.93 -0.95
N LEU A 603 25.24 28.29 -0.17
CA LEU A 603 25.30 28.28 1.29
C LEU A 603 24.84 26.90 1.83
N ASP A 604 25.61 26.29 2.73
CA ASP A 604 25.17 25.17 3.55
C ASP A 604 24.70 25.68 4.91
N THR A 605 23.47 25.31 5.28
CA THR A 605 22.89 25.72 6.56
C THR A 605 23.38 24.91 7.75
N MET A 606 24.21 23.92 7.55
CA MET A 606 24.80 23.02 8.56
C MET A 606 23.75 22.31 9.44
N LYS A 607 22.54 22.07 8.89
CA LYS A 607 21.47 21.34 9.61
C LYS A 607 21.46 19.84 9.31
N GLY A 608 22.20 19.42 8.28
CA GLY A 608 22.27 18.01 7.87
C GLY A 608 23.23 17.21 8.73
N VAL A 609 22.96 15.92 8.86
CA VAL A 609 23.83 14.97 9.59
C VAL A 609 25.23 14.93 8.98
N SER A 610 25.34 14.71 7.66
CA SER A 610 26.63 14.63 6.96
C SER A 610 27.46 15.90 7.10
N ALA A 611 26.83 17.08 6.99
CA ALA A 611 27.53 18.36 7.11
C ALA A 611 28.13 18.54 8.52
N ASN A 612 27.36 18.27 9.57
CA ASN A 612 27.83 18.39 10.95
C ASN A 612 28.92 17.37 11.27
N VAL A 613 28.77 16.11 10.87
CA VAL A 613 29.78 15.07 11.10
C VAL A 613 31.10 15.42 10.41
N MET A 614 31.06 15.86 9.14
CA MET A 614 32.26 16.24 8.39
C MET A 614 32.98 17.46 8.99
N CYS A 615 32.25 18.40 9.59
CA CYS A 615 32.80 19.59 10.22
C CYS A 615 33.12 19.42 11.71
N GLY A 616 32.84 18.26 12.32
CA GLY A 616 33.06 17.99 13.72
C GLY A 616 32.20 18.84 14.66
N GLN A 617 30.99 19.18 14.22
CA GLN A 617 30.03 19.99 14.99
C GLN A 617 28.91 19.10 15.54
N GLU A 618 28.29 19.55 16.63
CA GLU A 618 27.10 18.95 17.16
C GLU A 618 25.93 19.21 16.19
N GLY A 619 25.21 18.16 15.81
CA GLY A 619 24.06 18.27 14.92
C GLY A 619 22.77 18.62 15.65
N ALA A 620 21.89 19.38 15.03
CA ALA A 620 20.55 19.68 15.54
C ALA A 620 19.58 18.51 15.28
N PHE A 621 19.92 17.32 15.77
CA PHE A 621 19.13 16.09 15.65
C PHE A 621 19.22 15.24 16.91
N GLY A 622 18.34 14.26 17.08
CA GLY A 622 18.24 13.49 18.30
C GLY A 622 17.83 14.37 19.49
N THR A 623 18.44 14.15 20.64
CA THR A 623 18.19 14.92 21.87
C THR A 623 18.58 16.39 21.76
N ASN A 624 19.47 16.74 20.84
CA ASN A 624 19.88 18.12 20.60
C ASN A 624 18.96 18.89 19.60
N ALA A 625 17.93 18.24 19.06
CA ALA A 625 16.97 18.87 18.15
C ALA A 625 16.07 19.90 18.83
N CYS A 626 15.84 19.76 20.13
CA CYS A 626 15.00 20.65 20.93
C CYS A 626 15.60 20.87 22.33
N GLN A 627 15.33 22.03 22.91
CA GLN A 627 15.69 22.33 24.28
C GLN A 627 14.45 22.19 25.16
N VAL A 628 14.60 21.51 26.29
CA VAL A 628 13.56 21.37 27.31
C VAL A 628 13.76 22.45 28.35
N MET A 629 12.79 23.34 28.51
CA MET A 629 12.81 24.40 29.53
C MET A 629 11.70 24.14 30.53
N LEU A 630 11.99 24.39 31.79
CA LEU A 630 10.99 24.35 32.86
C LEU A 630 10.01 25.52 32.70
N ASN A 631 8.71 25.22 32.70
CA ASN A 631 7.69 26.24 32.74
C ASN A 631 7.51 26.71 34.20
N MET A 632 8.22 27.78 34.54
CA MET A 632 8.22 28.34 35.91
C MET A 632 6.81 28.83 36.32
N ASP A 633 6.03 29.35 35.37
CA ASP A 633 4.68 29.84 35.66
C ASP A 633 3.75 28.67 36.03
N ALA A 634 3.84 27.57 35.30
CA ALA A 634 3.09 26.35 35.60
C ALA A 634 3.52 25.73 36.94
N ILE A 635 4.82 25.74 37.24
CA ILE A 635 5.35 25.23 38.54
C ILE A 635 4.83 26.10 39.70
N ASN A 636 4.85 27.41 39.54
CA ASN A 636 4.36 28.34 40.56
C ASN A 636 2.82 28.26 40.74
N ALA A 637 2.11 27.90 39.72
CA ALA A 637 0.66 27.68 39.76
C ALA A 637 0.25 26.31 40.36
N MET A 638 1.17 25.35 40.43
CA MET A 638 0.89 24.06 41.07
C MET A 638 0.68 24.22 42.56
N PRO A 639 -0.41 23.66 43.08
CA PRO A 639 -0.62 23.63 44.53
C PRO A 639 0.58 22.89 45.17
N PRO A 640 1.10 23.38 46.30
CA PRO A 640 2.21 22.74 46.99
C PRO A 640 1.88 21.27 47.20
N ARG A 641 2.72 20.39 46.65
CA ARG A 641 2.59 18.95 46.91
C ARG A 641 2.78 18.73 48.37
N VAL A 642 1.69 18.56 49.09
CA VAL A 642 1.75 18.04 50.45
C VAL A 642 2.41 16.67 50.35
N SER A 643 3.63 16.53 50.85
CA SER A 643 4.30 15.26 50.76
C SER A 643 3.45 14.20 51.43
N LYS A 644 3.24 13.06 50.76
CA LYS A 644 2.51 11.92 51.37
C LYS A 644 3.08 11.57 52.76
N VAL A 645 4.34 11.93 52.99
CA VAL A 645 5.01 11.80 54.30
C VAL A 645 4.44 12.77 55.36
N GLN A 646 4.08 14.00 54.98
CA GLN A 646 3.47 14.97 55.90
C GLN A 646 2.00 14.59 56.21
N ASP A 647 1.26 14.05 55.22
CA ASP A 647 -0.08 13.53 55.44
C ASP A 647 -0.07 12.25 56.28
N LEU A 648 0.90 11.36 56.07
CA LEU A 648 1.13 10.21 56.92
C LEU A 648 1.54 10.63 58.32
N ALA A 649 2.47 11.57 58.49
CA ALA A 649 2.87 12.09 59.80
C ALA A 649 1.73 12.76 60.55
N LYS A 650 0.83 13.50 59.84
CA LYS A 650 -0.38 14.04 60.45
C LYS A 650 -1.37 12.95 60.85
N LYS A 651 -1.60 11.96 60.00
CA LYS A 651 -2.44 10.81 60.36
C LYS A 651 -1.89 9.98 61.51
N TYR A 652 -0.55 9.79 61.55
CA TYR A 652 0.07 9.11 62.68
C TYR A 652 -0.02 9.95 63.99
N ALA A 653 0.11 11.26 63.90
CA ALA A 653 -0.04 12.15 65.07
C ALA A 653 -1.52 12.18 65.54
N GLU A 654 -2.49 12.10 64.65
CA GLU A 654 -3.92 11.97 64.99
C GLU A 654 -4.22 10.62 65.64
N ILE A 655 -3.69 9.51 65.07
CA ILE A 655 -3.84 8.17 65.64
C ILE A 655 -3.11 8.08 67.02
N GLU A 656 -1.95 8.68 67.14
CA GLU A 656 -1.23 8.76 68.44
C GLU A 656 -1.95 9.59 69.46
N ALA A 657 -2.65 10.66 69.05
CA ALA A 657 -3.49 11.46 69.92
C ALA A 657 -4.77 10.71 70.37
N GLU A 658 -5.38 9.96 69.45
CA GLU A 658 -6.52 9.08 69.76
C GLU A 658 -6.10 7.94 70.67
N LEU A 659 -4.95 7.28 70.42
CA LEU A 659 -4.42 6.22 71.27
C LEU A 659 -4.01 6.73 72.68
N LYS A 660 -3.47 7.95 72.81
CA LYS A 660 -3.17 8.57 74.07
C LYS A 660 -4.43 8.98 74.85
N ALA A 661 -5.55 9.18 74.16
CA ALA A 661 -6.85 9.45 74.78
C ALA A 661 -7.58 8.18 75.27
N GLU A 662 -7.21 7.00 74.77
CA GLU A 662 -7.76 5.70 75.16
C GLU A 662 -6.87 4.93 76.19
N ASP A 663 -5.76 5.49 76.64
CA ASP A 663 -4.71 4.77 77.32
C ASP A 663 -4.88 4.61 78.85
N GLU A 664 -5.30 3.42 79.24
CA GLU A 664 -5.00 2.80 80.55
C GLU A 664 -4.36 1.38 80.43
N CYS A 665 -3.73 1.02 79.33
CA CYS A 665 -3.19 -0.35 79.18
C CYS A 665 -1.73 -0.42 78.69
N ALA A 666 -0.87 -1.04 79.53
CA ALA A 666 0.57 -1.29 79.31
C ALA A 666 0.99 -2.14 78.12
N SER A 667 0.04 -2.62 77.32
CA SER A 667 0.28 -3.38 76.10
C SER A 667 0.61 -2.52 74.86
N ILE A 668 0.32 -1.23 74.90
CA ILE A 668 0.45 -0.27 73.78
C ILE A 668 1.87 0.24 73.67
N LEU A 669 2.66 0.27 74.74
CA LEU A 669 4.09 0.62 74.72
C LEU A 669 4.99 -0.34 73.88
N LYS A 670 4.53 -1.59 73.69
CA LYS A 670 5.22 -2.52 72.78
C LYS A 670 4.92 -2.28 71.29
N HIS A 671 3.79 -1.67 71.00
CA HIS A 671 3.42 -1.32 69.59
C HIS A 671 4.11 -0.05 69.10
N SER A 672 4.33 0.94 70.01
CA SER A 672 5.07 2.16 69.66
C SER A 672 6.53 1.86 69.34
N ALA A 673 7.19 0.96 70.09
CA ALA A 673 8.58 0.54 69.84
C ALA A 673 8.75 -0.21 68.46
N ILE A 674 7.75 -0.92 68.04
CA ILE A 674 7.73 -1.59 66.72
C ILE A 674 7.55 -0.57 65.59
N MET A 675 6.75 0.48 65.81
CA MET A 675 6.50 1.56 64.86
C MET A 675 7.73 2.48 64.72
N GLU A 676 8.43 2.79 65.83
CA GLU A 676 9.69 3.56 65.78
C GLU A 676 10.79 2.83 64.98
N ASN A 677 10.94 1.52 65.21
CA ASN A 677 11.87 0.70 64.39
C ASN A 677 11.51 0.62 62.91
N THR A 678 10.24 0.71 62.57
CA THR A 678 9.80 0.71 61.18
C THR A 678 10.04 2.06 60.50
N ILE A 679 9.91 3.16 61.23
CA ILE A 679 10.21 4.52 60.75
C ILE A 679 11.71 4.71 60.58
N GLU A 680 12.58 4.20 61.52
CA GLU A 680 14.04 4.23 61.35
C GLU A 680 14.50 3.38 60.15
N ALA A 681 13.91 2.21 59.95
CA ALA A 681 14.22 1.38 58.78
C ALA A 681 13.80 2.05 57.45
N PHE A 682 12.71 2.83 57.46
CA PHE A 682 12.23 3.58 56.28
C PHE A 682 13.14 4.80 56.03
N ASN A 683 13.58 5.50 57.09
CA ASN A 683 14.50 6.63 56.96
C ASN A 683 15.92 6.21 56.52
N THR A 684 16.40 5.03 56.92
CA THR A 684 17.67 4.46 56.45
C THR A 684 17.57 4.06 54.97
N SER A 685 16.45 3.51 54.53
CA SER A 685 16.27 3.17 53.11
C SER A 685 16.15 4.41 52.21
N LEU A 686 15.60 5.51 52.70
CA LEU A 686 15.55 6.80 51.99
C LEU A 686 16.93 7.50 51.99
N GLY A 687 17.76 7.33 53.02
CA GLY A 687 19.13 7.82 53.07
C GLY A 687 20.05 7.10 52.08
N GLU A 688 19.85 5.80 51.89
CA GLU A 688 20.59 5.01 50.89
C GLU A 688 20.19 5.34 49.46
N MET A 689 18.91 5.67 49.20
CA MET A 689 18.46 6.14 47.87
C MET A 689 19.00 7.55 47.52
N GLY A 690 19.22 8.41 48.51
CA GLY A 690 19.78 9.75 48.29
C GLY A 690 21.31 9.74 48.01
N ASN A 691 22.00 8.68 48.37
CA ASN A 691 23.43 8.54 48.08
C ASN A 691 23.71 7.81 46.73
N ALA A 692 22.72 7.17 46.11
CA ALA A 692 22.88 6.53 44.82
C ALA A 692 22.93 7.52 43.64
N ASP A 693 22.49 8.77 43.86
CA ASP A 693 22.54 9.81 42.81
C ASP A 693 23.92 10.48 42.65
N ASN A 694 24.91 10.13 43.50
CA ASN A 694 26.29 10.68 43.39
C ASN A 694 27.27 9.80 42.61
N ASP A 695 26.86 8.62 42.15
CA ASP A 695 27.76 7.71 41.39
C ASP A 695 27.61 7.82 39.86
N TYR A 696 26.90 8.82 39.33
CA TYR A 696 26.77 9.07 37.88
C TYR A 696 27.65 10.22 37.35
N GLU A 697 28.72 10.57 38.04
CA GLU A 697 29.78 11.39 37.45
C GLU A 697 30.98 10.51 37.06
N LEU A 698 30.86 9.62 36.10
CA LEU A 698 32.01 9.07 35.33
C LEU A 698 31.53 7.96 34.40
N PHE A 699 30.97 8.37 33.27
CA PHE A 699 31.27 7.72 31.97
C PHE A 699 30.58 8.53 30.87
#